data_953687f99a4ad0ba0dbed3f53674cf1a
#
_entry.id   953687f99a4ad0ba0dbed3f53674cf1a
#
_cell.length_a   1.000
_cell.length_b   1.000
_cell.length_c   1.000
_cell.angle_alpha   90.00
_cell.angle_beta   90.00
_cell.angle_gamma   90.00
#
_symmetry.space_group_name_H-M   'P 1'
#
loop_
_entity.id
_entity.type
_entity.pdbx_description
1 polymer ?
#
loop_
_entity_poly.entity_id
_entity_poly.type
_entity_poly.pdbx_seq_one_letter_code
_entity_poly.pdbx_strand_id
1 'polypeptide(L)'
;MTTRRELANAIRALSMDAVQRANSGHPGMPMGMADIAQVLWTDFMRYNPGNPLWEDRDRFVLSNGHGSMLLYSVLYLTGYPLTIADIQGFRQLGSRTPGHPEHDPALGIETTTGPLGQGIANAVGMALAEKLLAAEFNRDGFNIVDHYTYCFCGDGCLMEGVSHEACSLAGTLGLGKLIMLYDDNGISIDGKVAGWFRDNTPERFAAYGWHVVPNVDGLDAEAVKRAIEAARAETGRPSLIDCKTIIGYGAPDKQGTREAHGEALGADEVAKARKVLNWPYPPFEVPDEIRAAWDHRKQGATLEADWRARFARYAEAFPDLAREFQRRMHGDLPARWPEIAAQVQQALSKQSAPQATRASSQAALDILGPALPEIFAGSADLTPSNNTLFKGAVTLMPGKADGDYLHYGVREFGMTAVMNGITLHGGHIPYGGTFLVFSDYARNAVRLACLMNARVILVYTHDSIGLGEDGPTHQPIEHLASLRAMPHMQLWRPCDAAETAVAWMLAIERPGTTALVFTRQALPQQPRTAAQLEGIRRGGYVLIDCAGVPEALVIATGSEVSIAAQAVNSLNGAGRRVRQISMPSTEVFDAQDEAYREAVLPRAVTRRLAVEAAARQSWWRYVGSAGRVIGIDRFGASGKGAEVLAHFGFTADNVVRELRGLLEG
;
A
#
# COMPACT_ATOMS: atom_id res chain seq x y z
N MET A 1 -16.30 -16.10 38.94
CA MET A 1 -15.95 -16.13 37.48
C MET A 1 -16.04 -14.72 36.95
N THR A 2 -15.03 -14.27 36.23
CA THR A 2 -15.02 -12.97 35.54
C THR A 2 -16.13 -12.92 34.52
N THR A 3 -16.91 -11.85 34.48
CA THR A 3 -18.02 -11.66 33.53
C THR A 3 -17.51 -11.05 32.25
N ARG A 4 -18.24 -11.23 31.12
CA ARG A 4 -17.93 -10.55 29.84
C ARG A 4 -17.85 -9.03 29.99
N ARG A 5 -18.75 -8.45 30.80
CA ARG A 5 -18.77 -7.01 31.08
C ARG A 5 -17.49 -6.53 31.76
N GLU A 6 -16.95 -7.28 32.72
CA GLU A 6 -15.67 -6.95 33.38
C GLU A 6 -14.51 -7.03 32.40
N LEU A 7 -14.52 -8.01 31.49
CA LEU A 7 -13.53 -8.11 30.42
C LEU A 7 -13.60 -6.89 29.48
N ALA A 8 -14.78 -6.51 29.02
CA ALA A 8 -14.98 -5.33 28.19
C ALA A 8 -14.57 -4.04 28.93
N ASN A 9 -14.86 -3.95 30.23
CA ASN A 9 -14.51 -2.78 31.03
C ASN A 9 -12.99 -2.63 31.24
N ALA A 10 -12.20 -3.69 31.14
CA ALA A 10 -10.74 -3.60 31.11
C ALA A 10 -10.25 -2.81 29.87
N ILE A 11 -10.86 -3.04 28.70
CA ILE A 11 -10.56 -2.26 27.48
C ILE A 11 -10.93 -0.79 27.69
N ARG A 12 -12.13 -0.52 28.24
CA ARG A 12 -12.60 0.84 28.52
C ARG A 12 -11.66 1.59 29.46
N ALA A 13 -11.29 0.93 30.58
CA ALA A 13 -10.41 1.50 31.60
C ALA A 13 -9.03 1.85 31.02
N LEU A 14 -8.36 0.90 30.36
CA LEU A 14 -7.05 1.14 29.76
C LEU A 14 -7.11 2.26 28.70
N SER A 15 -8.17 2.29 27.90
CA SER A 15 -8.33 3.29 26.84
C SER A 15 -8.53 4.70 27.39
N MET A 16 -9.45 4.87 28.35
CA MET A 16 -9.68 6.19 28.94
C MET A 16 -8.47 6.68 29.77
N ASP A 17 -7.74 5.76 30.45
CA ASP A 17 -6.55 6.11 31.22
C ASP A 17 -5.40 6.56 30.33
N ALA A 18 -5.15 5.86 29.24
CA ALA A 18 -4.07 6.18 28.31
C ALA A 18 -4.33 7.52 27.61
N VAL A 19 -5.55 7.74 27.13
CA VAL A 19 -5.95 9.01 26.50
C VAL A 19 -5.90 10.16 27.52
N GLN A 20 -6.36 9.94 28.76
CA GLN A 20 -6.31 10.95 29.82
C GLN A 20 -4.87 11.29 30.18
N ARG A 21 -4.00 10.30 30.33
CA ARG A 21 -2.57 10.51 30.64
C ARG A 21 -1.85 11.28 29.52
N ALA A 22 -2.11 10.92 28.27
CA ALA A 22 -1.54 11.60 27.09
C ALA A 22 -2.14 12.99 26.88
N ASN A 23 -3.27 13.30 27.51
CA ASN A 23 -4.12 14.47 27.26
C ASN A 23 -4.38 14.68 25.75
N SER A 24 -4.45 13.58 25.02
CA SER A 24 -4.63 13.53 23.57
C SER A 24 -5.08 12.13 23.13
N GLY A 25 -6.06 12.05 22.24
CA GLY A 25 -6.53 10.77 21.69
C GLY A 25 -8.05 10.68 21.64
N HIS A 26 -8.54 9.50 21.31
CA HIS A 26 -9.94 9.24 21.01
C HIS A 26 -10.47 8.13 21.95
N PRO A 27 -11.08 8.46 23.08
CA PRO A 27 -11.56 7.45 24.03
C PRO A 27 -12.91 6.84 23.62
N GLY A 28 -13.71 7.58 22.83
CA GLY A 28 -15.12 7.28 22.62
C GLY A 28 -15.39 5.98 21.88
N MET A 29 -14.73 5.76 20.75
CA MET A 29 -14.85 4.52 19.99
C MET A 29 -14.37 3.30 20.80
N PRO A 30 -13.18 3.29 21.42
CA PRO A 30 -12.76 2.18 22.28
C PRO A 30 -13.75 1.82 23.40
N MET A 31 -14.37 2.83 24.00
CA MET A 31 -15.36 2.62 25.04
C MET A 31 -16.70 2.08 24.51
N GLY A 32 -17.10 2.52 23.31
CA GLY A 32 -18.34 2.07 22.65
C GLY A 32 -18.26 0.64 22.16
N MET A 33 -17.14 0.28 21.51
CA MET A 33 -16.97 -1.04 20.90
C MET A 33 -16.34 -2.12 21.80
N ALA A 34 -16.11 -1.85 23.07
CA ALA A 34 -15.40 -2.77 23.97
C ALA A 34 -16.08 -4.14 24.13
N ASP A 35 -17.42 -4.22 24.19
CA ASP A 35 -18.14 -5.50 24.26
C ASP A 35 -18.01 -6.28 22.96
N ILE A 36 -18.08 -5.61 21.80
CA ILE A 36 -17.89 -6.21 20.48
C ILE A 36 -16.49 -6.80 20.36
N ALA A 37 -15.46 -6.04 20.76
CA ALA A 37 -14.09 -6.50 20.74
C ALA A 37 -13.88 -7.69 21.71
N GLN A 38 -14.48 -7.63 22.90
CA GLN A 38 -14.40 -8.74 23.84
C GLN A 38 -14.95 -10.03 23.22
N VAL A 39 -16.14 -10.00 22.65
CA VAL A 39 -16.75 -11.18 22.02
C VAL A 39 -15.91 -11.71 20.86
N LEU A 40 -15.48 -10.81 19.96
CA LEU A 40 -14.69 -11.20 18.79
C LEU A 40 -13.39 -11.89 19.20
N TRP A 41 -12.61 -11.30 20.10
CA TRP A 41 -11.27 -11.78 20.44
C TRP A 41 -11.27 -13.00 21.35
N THR A 42 -12.29 -13.20 22.19
CA THR A 42 -12.36 -14.36 23.09
C THR A 42 -13.06 -15.56 22.50
N ASP A 43 -14.08 -15.37 21.63
CA ASP A 43 -14.91 -16.46 21.17
C ASP A 43 -14.63 -16.90 19.72
N PHE A 44 -14.10 -16.01 18.87
CA PHE A 44 -14.05 -16.26 17.43
C PHE A 44 -12.66 -16.21 16.81
N MET A 45 -11.86 -15.21 17.13
CA MET A 45 -10.57 -15.04 16.48
C MET A 45 -9.57 -16.15 16.81
N ARG A 46 -8.91 -16.64 15.76
CA ARG A 46 -7.83 -17.62 15.81
C ARG A 46 -6.50 -16.89 15.65
N TYR A 47 -5.74 -16.79 16.71
CA TYR A 47 -4.45 -16.11 16.76
C TYR A 47 -3.55 -16.71 17.81
N ASN A 48 -2.24 -16.46 17.72
CA ASN A 48 -1.26 -16.83 18.74
C ASN A 48 -0.41 -15.63 19.13
N PRO A 49 -0.60 -15.04 20.33
CA PRO A 49 0.22 -13.91 20.78
C PRO A 49 1.72 -14.25 20.89
N GLY A 50 2.05 -15.53 21.06
CA GLY A 50 3.44 -16.03 21.09
C GLY A 50 4.09 -16.15 19.71
N ASN A 51 3.29 -16.18 18.66
CA ASN A 51 3.72 -16.14 17.24
C ASN A 51 2.76 -15.29 16.42
N PRO A 52 2.90 -13.95 16.47
CA PRO A 52 2.04 -13.03 15.71
C PRO A 52 2.12 -13.19 14.19
N LEU A 53 3.12 -13.93 13.69
CA LEU A 53 3.35 -14.16 12.26
C LEU A 53 2.81 -15.52 11.78
N TRP A 54 2.09 -16.27 12.63
CA TRP A 54 1.48 -17.53 12.21
C TRP A 54 0.66 -17.35 10.92
N GLU A 55 0.93 -18.17 9.92
CA GLU A 55 0.46 -18.01 8.55
C GLU A 55 -1.07 -18.06 8.43
N ASP A 56 -1.73 -18.98 9.14
CA ASP A 56 -3.20 -19.19 9.09
C ASP A 56 -3.93 -18.52 10.27
N ARG A 57 -3.36 -17.47 10.88
CA ARG A 57 -4.06 -16.65 11.87
C ARG A 57 -5.16 -15.82 11.21
N ASP A 58 -6.25 -15.54 11.91
CA ASP A 58 -7.21 -14.52 11.50
C ASP A 58 -6.54 -13.14 11.47
N ARG A 59 -6.99 -12.28 10.56
CA ARG A 59 -6.51 -10.90 10.42
C ARG A 59 -7.50 -9.94 11.06
N PHE A 60 -7.00 -8.98 11.81
CA PHE A 60 -7.81 -7.92 12.39
C PHE A 60 -7.38 -6.56 11.86
N VAL A 61 -8.34 -5.80 11.33
CA VAL A 61 -8.12 -4.43 10.80
C VAL A 61 -9.00 -3.45 11.55
N LEU A 62 -8.38 -2.46 12.16
CA LEU A 62 -9.07 -1.33 12.77
C LEU A 62 -9.12 -0.16 11.77
N SER A 63 -10.16 -0.10 10.91
CA SER A 63 -10.28 0.94 9.89
C SER A 63 -10.60 2.31 10.49
N ASN A 64 -11.37 2.37 11.58
CA ASN A 64 -11.54 3.55 12.41
C ASN A 64 -10.34 3.72 13.36
N GLY A 65 -9.15 3.90 12.75
CA GLY A 65 -7.84 3.87 13.41
C GLY A 65 -7.64 4.91 14.51
N HIS A 66 -8.49 5.95 14.60
CA HIS A 66 -8.50 6.86 15.73
C HIS A 66 -8.82 6.15 17.06
N GLY A 67 -9.57 5.04 17.02
CA GLY A 67 -9.82 4.16 18.16
C GLY A 67 -8.66 3.23 18.54
N SER A 68 -7.43 3.57 18.23
CA SER A 68 -6.21 2.76 18.37
C SER A 68 -6.04 2.14 19.77
N MET A 69 -6.48 2.83 20.81
CA MET A 69 -6.41 2.31 22.19
C MET A 69 -7.27 1.06 22.43
N LEU A 70 -8.32 0.83 21.64
CA LEU A 70 -9.03 -0.45 21.68
C LEU A 70 -8.08 -1.58 21.27
N LEU A 71 -7.41 -1.43 20.12
CA LEU A 71 -6.48 -2.45 19.61
C LEU A 71 -5.31 -2.67 20.59
N TYR A 72 -4.66 -1.61 21.06
CA TYR A 72 -3.54 -1.74 21.99
C TYR A 72 -3.94 -2.38 23.31
N SER A 73 -5.12 -2.03 23.85
CA SER A 73 -5.65 -2.65 25.07
C SER A 73 -5.89 -4.14 24.88
N VAL A 74 -6.49 -4.55 23.76
CA VAL A 74 -6.74 -5.96 23.46
C VAL A 74 -5.42 -6.72 23.25
N LEU A 75 -4.48 -6.16 22.49
CA LEU A 75 -3.16 -6.80 22.30
C LEU A 75 -2.41 -6.98 23.61
N TYR A 76 -2.42 -5.98 24.48
CA TYR A 76 -1.84 -6.10 25.83
C TYR A 76 -2.54 -7.18 26.66
N LEU A 77 -3.87 -7.17 26.71
CA LEU A 77 -4.66 -8.10 27.53
C LEU A 77 -4.52 -9.55 27.06
N THR A 78 -4.48 -9.79 25.77
CA THR A 78 -4.39 -11.14 25.19
C THR A 78 -2.98 -11.74 25.19
N GLY A 79 -1.96 -10.94 25.57
CA GLY A 79 -0.61 -11.44 25.80
C GLY A 79 0.36 -11.25 24.61
N TYR A 80 0.05 -10.38 23.65
CA TYR A 80 1.05 -9.90 22.70
C TYR A 80 2.19 -9.15 23.43
N PRO A 81 3.36 -8.93 22.78
CA PRO A 81 4.53 -8.37 23.46
C PRO A 81 4.41 -6.85 23.69
N LEU A 82 3.27 -6.41 24.22
CA LEU A 82 3.02 -5.07 24.76
C LEU A 82 2.98 -5.12 26.28
N THR A 83 3.55 -4.11 26.90
CA THR A 83 3.59 -3.96 28.36
C THR A 83 2.66 -2.84 28.83
N ILE A 84 2.36 -2.79 30.13
CA ILE A 84 1.60 -1.67 30.69
C ILE A 84 2.35 -0.34 30.53
N ALA A 85 3.68 -0.38 30.51
CA ALA A 85 4.50 0.81 30.25
C ALA A 85 4.32 1.33 28.82
N ASP A 86 4.13 0.43 27.82
CA ASP A 86 3.81 0.82 26.46
C ASP A 86 2.42 1.49 26.38
N ILE A 87 1.42 0.94 27.08
CA ILE A 87 0.08 1.54 27.20
C ILE A 87 0.16 2.93 27.84
N GLN A 88 0.95 3.07 28.91
CA GLN A 88 1.20 4.34 29.58
C GLN A 88 1.96 5.35 28.69
N GLY A 89 2.74 4.84 27.74
CA GLY A 89 3.48 5.62 26.75
C GLY A 89 2.66 6.05 25.54
N PHE A 90 1.34 5.85 25.53
CA PHE A 90 0.48 6.19 24.40
C PHE A 90 0.74 7.60 23.85
N ARG A 91 0.95 7.74 22.54
CA ARG A 91 1.25 9.00 21.81
C ARG A 91 2.55 9.70 22.25
N GLN A 92 3.44 9.04 22.97
CA GLN A 92 4.74 9.63 23.29
C GLN A 92 5.78 9.31 22.20
N LEU A 93 6.78 10.17 22.03
CA LEU A 93 7.84 9.97 21.05
C LEU A 93 8.61 8.66 21.35
N GLY A 94 8.73 7.81 20.31
CA GLY A 94 9.37 6.49 20.41
C GLY A 94 8.53 5.42 21.10
N SER A 95 7.25 5.69 21.38
CA SER A 95 6.33 4.70 21.95
C SER A 95 5.94 3.64 20.91
N ARG A 96 5.69 2.41 21.40
CA ARG A 96 5.12 1.32 20.60
C ARG A 96 3.60 1.41 20.43
N THR A 97 2.98 2.44 21.03
CA THR A 97 1.54 2.73 20.94
C THR A 97 1.33 4.13 20.34
N PRO A 98 1.61 4.32 19.04
CA PRO A 98 1.42 5.60 18.36
C PRO A 98 -0.07 6.01 18.34
N GLY A 99 -0.35 7.25 17.94
CA GLY A 99 -1.69 7.81 17.97
C GLY A 99 -2.73 7.07 17.12
N HIS A 100 -2.30 6.45 16.05
CA HIS A 100 -3.07 5.58 15.17
C HIS A 100 -2.25 4.31 14.91
N PRO A 101 -2.88 3.16 14.59
CA PRO A 101 -2.12 1.94 14.33
C PRO A 101 -1.09 2.13 13.22
N GLU A 102 0.15 1.73 13.47
CA GLU A 102 1.21 1.61 12.49
C GLU A 102 1.52 0.14 12.27
N HIS A 103 1.71 -0.27 11.03
CA HIS A 103 1.97 -1.66 10.66
C HIS A 103 3.19 -2.20 11.44
N ASP A 104 2.93 -3.13 12.33
CA ASP A 104 3.92 -3.89 13.11
C ASP A 104 3.37 -5.30 13.36
N PRO A 105 3.59 -6.22 12.42
CA PRO A 105 3.04 -7.57 12.52
C PRO A 105 3.62 -8.34 13.71
N ALA A 106 4.81 -7.98 14.21
CA ALA A 106 5.37 -8.58 15.42
C ALA A 106 4.57 -8.20 16.69
N LEU A 107 3.82 -7.10 16.63
CA LEU A 107 2.85 -6.71 17.67
C LEU A 107 1.43 -7.18 17.39
N GLY A 108 1.15 -7.79 16.24
CA GLY A 108 -0.19 -8.14 15.80
C GLY A 108 -0.95 -6.98 15.15
N ILE A 109 -0.25 -5.93 14.70
CA ILE A 109 -0.84 -4.79 13.98
C ILE A 109 -0.68 -5.01 12.49
N GLU A 110 -1.74 -5.44 11.83
CA GLU A 110 -1.73 -5.91 10.45
C GLU A 110 -1.53 -4.78 9.41
N THR A 111 -1.96 -3.57 9.71
CA THR A 111 -1.86 -2.43 8.77
C THR A 111 -1.84 -1.09 9.47
N THR A 112 -1.30 -0.07 8.80
CA THR A 112 -1.38 1.33 9.23
C THR A 112 -2.72 1.90 8.84
N THR A 113 -3.44 2.46 9.82
CA THR A 113 -4.71 3.16 9.64
C THR A 113 -4.68 4.55 10.28
N GLY A 114 -5.80 5.28 10.19
CA GLY A 114 -5.89 6.68 10.61
C GLY A 114 -6.55 7.51 9.53
N PRO A 115 -6.05 7.49 8.26
CA PRO A 115 -6.84 7.95 7.13
C PRO A 115 -8.02 7.00 6.92
N LEU A 116 -9.24 7.49 7.18
CA LEU A 116 -10.47 6.69 7.24
C LEU A 116 -10.76 5.99 5.89
N GLY A 117 -11.42 4.84 5.94
CA GLY A 117 -11.82 4.06 4.76
C GLY A 117 -10.73 3.15 4.18
N GLN A 118 -9.46 3.49 4.30
CA GLN A 118 -8.38 2.68 3.72
C GLN A 118 -8.20 1.33 4.42
N GLY A 119 -8.43 1.25 5.73
CA GLY A 119 -8.42 -0.02 6.45
C GLY A 119 -9.44 -1.02 5.91
N ILE A 120 -10.64 -0.56 5.52
CA ILE A 120 -11.65 -1.39 4.84
C ILE A 120 -11.06 -1.97 3.55
N ALA A 121 -10.45 -1.14 2.72
CA ALA A 121 -9.87 -1.59 1.46
C ALA A 121 -8.68 -2.54 1.68
N ASN A 122 -7.86 -2.33 2.72
CA ASN A 122 -6.82 -3.28 3.10
C ASN A 122 -7.44 -4.62 3.54
N ALA A 123 -8.51 -4.62 4.33
CA ALA A 123 -9.22 -5.82 4.74
C ALA A 123 -9.78 -6.60 3.53
N VAL A 124 -10.32 -5.89 2.53
CA VAL A 124 -10.73 -6.49 1.24
C VAL A 124 -9.55 -7.17 0.56
N GLY A 125 -8.39 -6.52 0.53
CA GLY A 125 -7.16 -7.08 -0.05
C GLY A 125 -6.67 -8.33 0.69
N MET A 126 -6.72 -8.32 2.04
CA MET A 126 -6.35 -9.49 2.86
C MET A 126 -7.30 -10.67 2.63
N ALA A 127 -8.61 -10.43 2.61
CA ALA A 127 -9.60 -11.47 2.34
C ALA A 127 -9.51 -12.02 0.90
N LEU A 128 -9.11 -11.18 -0.06
CA LEU A 128 -8.84 -11.62 -1.43
C LEU A 128 -7.60 -12.51 -1.48
N ALA A 129 -6.52 -12.13 -0.81
CA ALA A 129 -5.29 -12.93 -0.75
C ALA A 129 -5.53 -14.29 -0.10
N GLU A 130 -6.30 -14.34 0.99
CA GLU A 130 -6.75 -15.61 1.60
C GLU A 130 -7.47 -16.49 0.58
N LYS A 131 -8.48 -15.95 -0.12
CA LYS A 131 -9.28 -16.68 -1.10
C LYS A 131 -8.43 -17.28 -2.22
N LEU A 132 -7.46 -16.51 -2.74
CA LEU A 132 -6.55 -16.95 -3.80
C LEU A 132 -5.61 -18.06 -3.29
N LEU A 133 -4.99 -17.87 -2.13
CA LEU A 133 -4.10 -18.88 -1.54
C LEU A 133 -4.86 -20.16 -1.17
N ALA A 134 -6.08 -20.04 -0.64
CA ALA A 134 -6.93 -21.20 -0.34
C ALA A 134 -7.25 -22.01 -1.60
N ALA A 135 -7.58 -21.35 -2.71
CA ALA A 135 -7.85 -22.01 -3.98
C ALA A 135 -6.61 -22.72 -4.54
N GLU A 136 -5.44 -22.12 -4.39
CA GLU A 136 -4.19 -22.68 -4.92
C GLU A 136 -3.63 -23.82 -4.06
N PHE A 137 -3.65 -23.66 -2.71
CA PHE A 137 -2.92 -24.56 -1.82
C PHE A 137 -3.79 -25.58 -1.08
N ASN A 138 -5.08 -25.31 -0.82
CA ASN A 138 -5.91 -26.28 -0.13
C ASN A 138 -6.15 -27.52 -0.99
N ARG A 139 -6.25 -28.68 -0.34
CA ARG A 139 -6.54 -29.97 -0.95
C ARG A 139 -7.58 -30.71 -0.09
N ASP A 140 -8.25 -31.69 -0.66
CA ASP A 140 -9.23 -32.51 0.05
C ASP A 140 -8.63 -33.07 1.35
N GLY A 141 -9.28 -32.76 2.47
CA GLY A 141 -8.80 -33.12 3.81
C GLY A 141 -7.68 -32.21 4.39
N PHE A 142 -7.22 -31.22 3.64
CA PHE A 142 -6.14 -30.33 4.06
C PHE A 142 -6.48 -28.86 3.77
N ASN A 143 -7.22 -28.21 4.68
CA ASN A 143 -7.41 -26.76 4.65
C ASN A 143 -6.24 -26.10 5.40
N ILE A 144 -5.19 -25.72 4.70
CA ILE A 144 -4.01 -25.06 5.28
C ILE A 144 -4.11 -23.55 5.25
N VAL A 145 -5.02 -23.00 4.43
CA VAL A 145 -5.41 -21.60 4.38
C VAL A 145 -6.90 -21.52 4.66
N ASP A 146 -7.28 -21.09 5.88
CA ASP A 146 -8.67 -21.11 6.32
C ASP A 146 -8.93 -20.10 7.44
N HIS A 147 -8.60 -18.83 7.19
CA HIS A 147 -8.72 -17.76 8.18
C HIS A 147 -9.65 -16.65 7.70
N TYR A 148 -10.19 -15.92 8.66
CA TYR A 148 -11.07 -14.78 8.43
C TYR A 148 -10.28 -13.47 8.49
N THR A 149 -10.82 -12.45 7.79
CA THR A 149 -10.42 -11.06 7.98
C THR A 149 -11.58 -10.33 8.66
N TYR A 150 -11.34 -9.83 9.87
CA TYR A 150 -12.28 -9.01 10.61
C TYR A 150 -11.88 -7.54 10.51
N CYS A 151 -12.86 -6.67 10.27
CA CYS A 151 -12.61 -5.23 10.13
C CYS A 151 -13.59 -4.43 10.98
N PHE A 152 -13.09 -3.57 11.88
CA PHE A 152 -13.90 -2.58 12.55
C PHE A 152 -13.90 -1.28 11.74
N CYS A 153 -15.07 -0.68 11.58
CA CYS A 153 -15.23 0.60 10.90
C CYS A 153 -16.31 1.45 11.58
N GLY A 154 -16.34 2.73 11.31
CA GLY A 154 -17.35 3.65 11.81
C GLY A 154 -17.92 4.52 10.69
N ASP A 155 -18.85 5.44 11.02
CA ASP A 155 -19.52 6.35 10.09
C ASP A 155 -18.54 7.03 9.12
N GLY A 156 -17.47 7.63 9.65
CA GLY A 156 -16.47 8.32 8.84
C GLY A 156 -15.75 7.41 7.84
N CYS A 157 -15.51 6.15 8.17
CA CYS A 157 -14.95 5.19 7.23
C CYS A 157 -15.89 4.94 6.04
N LEU A 158 -17.19 4.91 6.30
CA LEU A 158 -18.24 4.62 5.31
C LEU A 158 -18.66 5.86 4.50
N MET A 159 -18.29 7.06 4.95
CA MET A 159 -18.40 8.30 4.16
C MET A 159 -17.31 8.42 3.09
N GLU A 160 -16.14 7.83 3.32
CA GLU A 160 -15.02 7.89 2.38
C GLU A 160 -15.31 7.14 1.07
N GLY A 161 -15.01 7.79 -0.07
CA GLY A 161 -15.25 7.22 -1.41
C GLY A 161 -14.58 5.86 -1.62
N VAL A 162 -13.38 5.67 -1.07
CA VAL A 162 -12.63 4.40 -1.18
C VAL A 162 -13.38 3.22 -0.56
N SER A 163 -14.22 3.44 0.46
CA SER A 163 -15.05 2.38 1.04
C SER A 163 -16.10 1.88 0.05
N HIS A 164 -16.71 2.76 -0.74
CA HIS A 164 -17.65 2.40 -1.80
C HIS A 164 -16.96 1.57 -2.89
N GLU A 165 -15.77 1.98 -3.32
CA GLU A 165 -14.98 1.26 -4.32
C GLU A 165 -14.63 -0.16 -3.85
N ALA A 166 -14.07 -0.27 -2.64
CA ALA A 166 -13.61 -1.54 -2.08
C ALA A 166 -14.78 -2.49 -1.72
N CYS A 167 -15.83 -1.98 -1.06
CA CYS A 167 -16.97 -2.81 -0.64
C CYS A 167 -17.79 -3.31 -1.83
N SER A 168 -17.99 -2.49 -2.87
CA SER A 168 -18.61 -2.93 -4.11
C SER A 168 -17.81 -4.05 -4.78
N LEU A 169 -16.50 -3.93 -4.82
CA LEU A 169 -15.61 -4.97 -5.36
C LEU A 169 -15.67 -6.27 -4.53
N ALA A 170 -15.64 -6.16 -3.19
CA ALA A 170 -15.69 -7.30 -2.29
C ALA A 170 -16.98 -8.12 -2.46
N GLY A 171 -18.14 -7.44 -2.59
CA GLY A 171 -19.41 -8.10 -2.89
C GLY A 171 -19.41 -8.80 -4.25
N THR A 172 -18.87 -8.13 -5.29
CA THR A 172 -18.71 -8.69 -6.62
C THR A 172 -17.86 -9.97 -6.61
N LEU A 173 -16.76 -9.99 -5.85
CA LEU A 173 -15.85 -11.13 -5.76
C LEU A 173 -16.33 -12.22 -4.79
N GLY A 174 -17.38 -11.98 -4.01
CA GLY A 174 -17.90 -12.93 -3.04
C GLY A 174 -16.87 -13.32 -1.98
N LEU A 175 -16.31 -12.34 -1.26
CA LEU A 175 -15.27 -12.59 -0.25
C LEU A 175 -15.87 -13.03 1.08
N GLY A 176 -16.33 -14.29 1.15
CA GLY A 176 -17.12 -14.85 2.25
C GLY A 176 -16.40 -14.89 3.61
N LYS A 177 -15.07 -14.73 3.65
CA LYS A 177 -14.30 -14.67 4.88
C LYS A 177 -13.97 -13.24 5.33
N LEU A 178 -14.55 -12.22 4.71
CA LEU A 178 -14.50 -10.83 5.17
C LEU A 178 -15.74 -10.53 6.01
N ILE A 179 -15.53 -10.20 7.28
CA ILE A 179 -16.57 -9.81 8.23
C ILE A 179 -16.28 -8.41 8.74
N MET A 180 -17.14 -7.45 8.42
CA MET A 180 -17.06 -6.08 8.91
C MET A 180 -18.05 -5.86 10.05
N LEU A 181 -17.57 -5.25 11.14
CA LEU A 181 -18.39 -4.83 12.28
C LEU A 181 -18.41 -3.30 12.28
N TYR A 182 -19.57 -2.76 12.00
CA TYR A 182 -19.79 -1.32 11.86
C TYR A 182 -20.23 -0.71 13.20
N ASP A 183 -19.44 0.23 13.69
CA ASP A 183 -19.73 1.08 14.85
C ASP A 183 -20.72 2.17 14.45
N ASP A 184 -22.01 1.82 14.49
CA ASP A 184 -23.12 2.75 14.18
C ASP A 184 -23.53 3.49 15.45
N ASN A 185 -22.76 4.50 15.81
CA ASN A 185 -23.02 5.34 16.97
C ASN A 185 -23.61 6.73 16.60
N GLY A 186 -23.65 7.08 15.32
CA GLY A 186 -24.24 8.31 14.79
C GLY A 186 -23.51 9.61 15.19
N ILE A 187 -22.25 9.52 15.63
CA ILE A 187 -21.44 10.66 16.10
C ILE A 187 -20.10 10.70 15.36
N SER A 188 -19.75 11.86 14.85
CA SER A 188 -18.42 12.19 14.37
C SER A 188 -17.82 13.34 15.19
N ILE A 189 -16.63 13.82 14.80
CA ILE A 189 -15.97 14.94 15.48
C ILE A 189 -16.79 16.24 15.40
N ASP A 190 -17.61 16.42 14.35
CA ASP A 190 -18.49 17.56 14.18
C ASP A 190 -19.83 17.40 14.95
N GLY A 191 -20.10 16.21 15.49
CA GLY A 191 -21.33 15.92 16.24
C GLY A 191 -22.22 14.87 15.58
N LYS A 192 -23.54 15.01 15.69
CA LYS A 192 -24.53 14.06 15.16
C LYS A 192 -24.51 14.03 13.65
N VAL A 193 -24.18 12.88 13.06
CA VAL A 193 -24.00 12.71 11.61
C VAL A 193 -25.29 12.86 10.79
N ALA A 194 -26.46 12.77 11.40
CA ALA A 194 -27.76 12.86 10.72
C ALA A 194 -27.98 14.15 9.90
N GLY A 195 -27.13 15.19 10.13
CA GLY A 195 -27.14 16.42 9.35
C GLY A 195 -26.50 16.31 7.97
N TRP A 196 -25.60 15.36 7.77
CA TRP A 196 -24.79 15.21 6.52
C TRP A 196 -24.54 13.78 6.09
N PHE A 197 -24.98 12.78 6.85
CA PHE A 197 -24.89 11.37 6.50
C PHE A 197 -26.20 10.67 6.88
N ARG A 198 -26.98 10.30 5.86
CA ARG A 198 -28.30 9.66 6.00
C ARG A 198 -28.42 8.38 5.16
N ASP A 199 -27.30 7.83 4.75
CA ASP A 199 -27.31 6.60 3.99
C ASP A 199 -27.95 5.48 4.83
N ASN A 200 -28.80 4.69 4.20
CA ASN A 200 -29.19 3.42 4.78
C ASN A 200 -28.05 2.42 4.54
N THR A 201 -27.10 2.39 5.45
CA THR A 201 -25.89 1.54 5.32
C THR A 201 -26.22 0.06 5.13
N PRO A 202 -27.14 -0.57 5.89
CA PRO A 202 -27.60 -1.94 5.65
C PRO A 202 -28.09 -2.16 4.23
N GLU A 203 -28.97 -1.33 3.70
CA GLU A 203 -29.48 -1.47 2.32
C GLU A 203 -28.41 -1.23 1.28
N ARG A 204 -27.50 -0.25 1.50
CA ARG A 204 -26.37 0.02 0.61
C ARG A 204 -25.47 -1.21 0.47
N PHE A 205 -25.12 -1.86 1.59
CA PHE A 205 -24.32 -3.08 1.57
C PHE A 205 -25.05 -4.28 0.96
N ALA A 206 -26.35 -4.40 1.21
CA ALA A 206 -27.17 -5.41 0.51
C ALA A 206 -27.16 -5.19 -1.01
N ALA A 207 -27.20 -3.93 -1.48
CA ALA A 207 -27.08 -3.59 -2.90
C ALA A 207 -25.68 -3.90 -3.48
N TYR A 208 -24.62 -3.88 -2.66
CA TYR A 208 -23.30 -4.38 -3.08
C TYR A 208 -23.20 -5.91 -3.14
N GLY A 209 -24.23 -6.63 -2.74
CA GLY A 209 -24.24 -8.10 -2.71
C GLY A 209 -23.68 -8.69 -1.40
N TRP A 210 -23.57 -7.90 -0.35
CA TRP A 210 -23.15 -8.38 0.97
C TRP A 210 -24.30 -9.08 1.73
N HIS A 211 -23.92 -10.00 2.60
CA HIS A 211 -24.77 -10.44 3.70
C HIS A 211 -24.78 -9.38 4.79
N VAL A 212 -25.96 -9.05 5.32
CA VAL A 212 -26.10 -7.97 6.30
C VAL A 212 -26.86 -8.49 7.52
N VAL A 213 -26.30 -8.27 8.71
CA VAL A 213 -26.96 -8.49 10.01
C VAL A 213 -27.24 -7.11 10.62
N PRO A 214 -28.46 -6.56 10.45
CA PRO A 214 -28.77 -5.20 10.83
C PRO A 214 -29.16 -5.05 12.31
N ASN A 215 -28.99 -3.85 12.85
CA ASN A 215 -29.53 -3.42 14.16
C ASN A 215 -29.12 -4.32 15.35
N VAL A 216 -27.87 -4.76 15.38
CA VAL A 216 -27.31 -5.56 16.49
C VAL A 216 -27.04 -4.61 17.67
N ASP A 217 -27.53 -4.92 18.86
CA ASP A 217 -27.15 -4.21 20.09
C ASP A 217 -25.68 -4.53 20.38
N GLY A 218 -24.77 -3.58 20.11
CA GLY A 218 -23.34 -3.70 20.31
C GLY A 218 -22.90 -3.75 21.79
N LEU A 219 -23.82 -3.50 22.71
CA LEU A 219 -23.60 -3.60 24.15
C LEU A 219 -24.13 -4.91 24.75
N ASP A 220 -24.87 -5.72 23.98
CA ASP A 220 -25.29 -7.08 24.33
C ASP A 220 -24.33 -8.11 23.71
N ALA A 221 -23.44 -8.65 24.52
CA ALA A 221 -22.44 -9.64 24.07
C ALA A 221 -23.07 -10.89 23.42
N GLU A 222 -24.25 -11.33 23.85
CA GLU A 222 -24.92 -12.48 23.26
C GLU A 222 -25.56 -12.13 21.90
N ALA A 223 -26.04 -10.90 21.71
CA ALA A 223 -26.49 -10.44 20.40
C ALA A 223 -25.34 -10.33 19.41
N VAL A 224 -24.21 -9.77 19.84
CA VAL A 224 -22.98 -9.70 19.03
C VAL A 224 -22.48 -11.10 18.65
N LYS A 225 -22.47 -12.04 19.61
CA LYS A 225 -22.06 -13.42 19.36
C LYS A 225 -22.93 -14.07 18.27
N ARG A 226 -24.26 -14.01 18.40
CA ARG A 226 -25.18 -14.56 17.39
C ARG A 226 -24.99 -13.91 16.01
N ALA A 227 -24.70 -12.61 15.97
CA ALA A 227 -24.44 -11.90 14.72
C ALA A 227 -23.16 -12.38 14.02
N ILE A 228 -22.07 -12.59 14.78
CA ILE A 228 -20.82 -13.13 14.23
C ILE A 228 -21.02 -14.59 13.78
N GLU A 229 -21.75 -15.40 14.55
CA GLU A 229 -22.12 -16.78 14.14
C GLU A 229 -22.87 -16.79 12.80
N ALA A 230 -23.87 -15.91 12.64
CA ALA A 230 -24.61 -15.76 11.38
C ALA A 230 -23.69 -15.32 10.22
N ALA A 231 -22.81 -14.36 10.46
CA ALA A 231 -21.83 -13.89 9.46
C ALA A 231 -20.85 -15.01 9.05
N ARG A 232 -20.40 -15.84 9.98
CA ARG A 232 -19.51 -16.98 9.69
C ARG A 232 -20.21 -18.15 8.99
N ALA A 233 -21.51 -18.27 9.15
CA ALA A 233 -22.32 -19.26 8.44
C ALA A 233 -22.52 -18.89 6.95
N GLU A 234 -22.39 -17.61 6.60
CA GLU A 234 -22.43 -17.15 5.21
C GLU A 234 -21.03 -17.24 4.59
N THR A 235 -20.84 -18.17 3.69
CA THR A 235 -19.52 -18.45 3.08
C THR A 235 -19.35 -17.91 1.66
N GLY A 236 -20.43 -17.47 1.04
CA GLY A 236 -20.44 -17.04 -0.37
C GLY A 236 -20.29 -15.52 -0.57
N ARG A 237 -20.52 -14.75 0.47
CA ARG A 237 -20.56 -13.28 0.42
C ARG A 237 -19.89 -12.67 1.64
N PRO A 238 -19.24 -11.49 1.51
CA PRO A 238 -18.77 -10.77 2.68
C PRO A 238 -19.94 -10.34 3.58
N SER A 239 -19.70 -10.20 4.88
CA SER A 239 -20.74 -9.86 5.85
C SER A 239 -20.51 -8.51 6.50
N LEU A 240 -21.59 -7.72 6.62
CA LEU A 240 -21.64 -6.51 7.45
C LEU A 240 -22.53 -6.79 8.67
N ILE A 241 -22.01 -6.56 9.86
CA ILE A 241 -22.75 -6.53 11.12
C ILE A 241 -22.92 -5.06 11.53
N ASP A 242 -24.15 -4.56 11.47
CA ASP A 242 -24.49 -3.19 11.86
C ASP A 242 -24.71 -3.15 13.38
N CYS A 243 -23.71 -2.71 14.13
CA CYS A 243 -23.69 -2.67 15.59
C CYS A 243 -24.09 -1.30 16.09
N LYS A 244 -25.26 -1.19 16.72
CA LYS A 244 -25.68 0.02 17.42
C LYS A 244 -24.91 0.15 18.71
N THR A 245 -24.14 1.23 18.83
CA THR A 245 -23.28 1.49 19.99
C THR A 245 -23.53 2.89 20.56
N ILE A 246 -22.86 3.19 21.67
CA ILE A 246 -22.84 4.51 22.28
C ILE A 246 -21.38 4.95 22.39
N ILE A 247 -20.99 5.96 21.63
CA ILE A 247 -19.64 6.52 21.75
C ILE A 247 -19.38 6.99 23.18
N GLY A 248 -18.22 6.63 23.76
CA GLY A 248 -17.88 7.00 25.13
C GLY A 248 -18.73 6.30 26.19
N TYR A 249 -19.28 5.11 25.87
CA TYR A 249 -20.13 4.37 26.80
C TYR A 249 -19.53 4.23 28.21
N GLY A 250 -20.30 4.62 29.21
CA GLY A 250 -19.89 4.63 30.60
C GLY A 250 -19.41 5.99 31.12
N ALA A 251 -19.20 7.00 30.25
CA ALA A 251 -18.91 8.38 30.64
C ALA A 251 -20.23 9.17 30.75
N PRO A 252 -20.77 9.37 31.97
CA PRO A 252 -22.18 9.77 32.12
C PRO A 252 -22.53 11.14 31.53
N ASP A 253 -21.59 12.07 31.52
CA ASP A 253 -21.83 13.43 31.04
C ASP A 253 -21.43 13.61 29.55
N LYS A 254 -20.60 12.68 29.00
CA LYS A 254 -20.02 12.82 27.66
C LYS A 254 -20.41 11.72 26.68
N GLN A 255 -20.91 10.56 27.14
CA GLN A 255 -21.34 9.50 26.22
C GLN A 255 -22.42 9.97 25.23
N GLY A 256 -22.37 9.49 23.99
CA GLY A 256 -23.31 9.88 22.94
C GLY A 256 -23.11 11.30 22.42
N THR A 257 -22.00 11.95 22.75
CA THR A 257 -21.68 13.31 22.33
C THR A 257 -20.32 13.39 21.64
N ARG A 258 -20.07 14.48 20.91
CA ARG A 258 -18.78 14.73 20.23
C ARG A 258 -17.60 14.88 21.20
N GLU A 259 -17.87 15.30 22.43
CA GLU A 259 -16.87 15.53 23.48
C GLU A 259 -16.20 14.21 23.93
N ALA A 260 -16.83 13.06 23.65
CA ALA A 260 -16.20 11.75 23.84
C ALA A 260 -15.39 11.31 22.60
N HIS A 261 -15.52 11.95 21.43
CA HIS A 261 -14.93 11.47 20.19
C HIS A 261 -13.40 11.60 20.19
N GLY A 262 -12.86 12.81 20.27
CA GLY A 262 -11.45 13.10 19.96
C GLY A 262 -10.66 13.84 21.03
N GLU A 263 -11.17 13.88 22.27
CA GLU A 263 -10.57 14.59 23.38
C GLU A 263 -10.47 13.70 24.62
N ALA A 264 -9.53 14.02 25.50
CA ALA A 264 -9.50 13.40 26.84
C ALA A 264 -10.80 13.75 27.59
N LEU A 265 -11.35 12.76 28.30
CA LEU A 265 -12.61 12.93 29.02
C LEU A 265 -12.51 13.96 30.15
N GLY A 266 -11.31 14.18 30.69
CA GLY A 266 -11.09 14.95 31.92
C GLY A 266 -11.12 14.08 33.17
N ALA A 267 -10.31 14.43 34.16
CA ALA A 267 -10.14 13.62 35.37
C ALA A 267 -11.45 13.34 36.12
N ASP A 268 -12.34 14.36 36.21
CA ASP A 268 -13.62 14.22 36.89
C ASP A 268 -14.54 13.25 36.16
N GLU A 269 -14.58 13.33 34.81
CA GLU A 269 -15.41 12.43 34.00
C GLU A 269 -14.87 10.99 34.03
N VAL A 270 -13.55 10.79 34.00
CA VAL A 270 -12.91 9.48 34.17
C VAL A 270 -13.29 8.88 35.54
N ALA A 271 -13.30 9.69 36.60
CA ALA A 271 -13.71 9.23 37.94
C ALA A 271 -15.20 8.82 37.99
N LYS A 272 -16.07 9.56 37.30
CA LYS A 272 -17.50 9.21 37.15
C LYS A 272 -17.67 7.95 36.32
N ALA A 273 -16.95 7.83 35.21
CA ALA A 273 -16.99 6.66 34.33
C ALA A 273 -16.59 5.38 35.09
N ARG A 274 -15.54 5.43 35.92
CA ARG A 274 -15.16 4.28 36.77
C ARG A 274 -16.30 3.82 37.70
N LYS A 275 -17.05 4.77 38.25
CA LYS A 275 -18.20 4.44 39.10
C LYS A 275 -19.35 3.79 38.30
N VAL A 276 -19.68 4.34 37.15
CA VAL A 276 -20.73 3.80 36.26
C VAL A 276 -20.36 2.40 35.76
N LEU A 277 -19.09 2.20 35.38
CA LEU A 277 -18.58 0.92 34.91
C LEU A 277 -18.34 -0.08 36.03
N ASN A 278 -18.54 0.29 37.28
CA ASN A 278 -18.17 -0.51 38.45
C ASN A 278 -16.71 -1.01 38.42
N TRP A 279 -15.79 -0.08 38.05
CA TRP A 279 -14.36 -0.33 37.92
C TRP A 279 -13.56 0.38 39.03
N PRO A 280 -13.42 -0.21 40.22
CA PRO A 280 -12.87 0.47 41.40
C PRO A 280 -11.33 0.55 41.39
N TYR A 281 -10.68 0.00 40.37
CA TYR A 281 -9.22 -0.14 40.33
C TYR A 281 -8.55 1.17 39.90
N PRO A 282 -7.34 1.47 40.40
CA PRO A 282 -6.55 2.62 39.97
C PRO A 282 -6.27 2.65 38.47
N PRO A 283 -5.84 3.80 37.92
CA PRO A 283 -5.43 3.88 36.52
C PRO A 283 -4.34 2.87 36.16
N PHE A 284 -4.50 2.21 35.01
CA PHE A 284 -3.61 1.19 34.48
C PHE A 284 -3.51 -0.11 35.29
N GLU A 285 -4.32 -0.28 36.31
CA GLU A 285 -4.43 -1.55 37.05
C GLU A 285 -5.56 -2.40 36.45
N VAL A 286 -5.21 -3.63 36.09
CA VAL A 286 -6.16 -4.67 35.68
C VAL A 286 -5.97 -5.87 36.62
N PRO A 287 -7.01 -6.33 37.33
CA PRO A 287 -6.95 -7.46 38.24
C PRO A 287 -6.40 -8.74 37.57
N ASP A 288 -5.66 -9.52 38.30
CA ASP A 288 -5.02 -10.76 37.80
C ASP A 288 -6.05 -11.76 37.24
N GLU A 289 -7.23 -11.88 37.87
CA GLU A 289 -8.31 -12.73 37.35
C GLU A 289 -8.87 -12.27 36.02
N ILE A 290 -8.95 -10.96 35.76
CA ILE A 290 -9.37 -10.39 34.48
C ILE A 290 -8.26 -10.61 33.44
N ARG A 291 -7.00 -10.36 33.80
CA ARG A 291 -5.84 -10.62 32.94
C ARG A 291 -5.74 -12.10 32.56
N ALA A 292 -5.92 -12.99 33.51
CA ALA A 292 -5.89 -14.44 33.28
C ALA A 292 -7.03 -14.89 32.37
N ALA A 293 -8.20 -14.25 32.43
CA ALA A 293 -9.34 -14.56 31.56
C ALA A 293 -9.15 -14.03 30.12
N TRP A 294 -8.34 -12.97 29.94
CA TRP A 294 -7.95 -12.45 28.64
C TRP A 294 -6.75 -13.18 28.01
N ASP A 295 -5.86 -13.77 28.80
CA ASP A 295 -4.62 -14.38 28.34
C ASP A 295 -4.88 -15.53 27.35
N HIS A 296 -4.57 -15.28 26.10
CA HIS A 296 -4.80 -16.22 24.99
C HIS A 296 -3.55 -17.03 24.60
N ARG A 297 -2.40 -16.82 25.25
CA ARG A 297 -1.12 -17.44 24.85
C ARG A 297 -1.18 -18.96 24.81
N LYS A 298 -1.79 -19.59 25.80
CA LYS A 298 -1.92 -21.06 25.85
C LYS A 298 -2.85 -21.60 24.77
N GLN A 299 -4.00 -20.97 24.59
CA GLN A 299 -4.99 -21.36 23.58
C GLN A 299 -4.43 -21.11 22.18
N GLY A 300 -3.81 -19.95 21.95
CA GLY A 300 -3.18 -19.61 20.67
C GLY A 300 -2.07 -20.58 20.29
N ALA A 301 -1.21 -20.95 21.23
CA ALA A 301 -0.19 -21.97 21.00
C ALA A 301 -0.79 -23.34 20.62
N THR A 302 -1.92 -23.72 21.21
CA THR A 302 -2.64 -24.96 20.84
C THR A 302 -3.20 -24.87 19.43
N LEU A 303 -3.87 -23.77 19.08
CA LEU A 303 -4.43 -23.56 17.74
C LEU A 303 -3.36 -23.64 16.66
N GLU A 304 -2.22 -23.00 16.89
CA GLU A 304 -1.09 -23.06 15.96
C GLU A 304 -0.48 -24.47 15.89
N ALA A 305 -0.31 -25.15 17.02
CA ALA A 305 0.22 -26.52 17.06
C ALA A 305 -0.67 -27.49 16.24
N ASP A 306 -1.98 -27.37 16.34
CA ASP A 306 -2.94 -28.17 15.56
C ASP A 306 -2.81 -27.86 14.05
N TRP A 307 -2.63 -26.60 13.71
CA TRP A 307 -2.39 -26.21 12.31
C TRP A 307 -1.05 -26.76 11.81
N ARG A 308 0.04 -26.64 12.60
CA ARG A 308 1.37 -27.14 12.21
C ARG A 308 1.38 -28.67 12.05
N ALA A 309 0.64 -29.39 12.91
CA ALA A 309 0.47 -30.84 12.74
C ALA A 309 -0.29 -31.19 11.44
N ARG A 310 -1.29 -30.40 11.06
CA ARG A 310 -2.00 -30.49 9.77
C ARG A 310 -1.06 -30.19 8.60
N PHE A 311 -0.31 -29.10 8.71
CA PHE A 311 0.66 -28.69 7.68
C PHE A 311 1.78 -29.70 7.49
N ALA A 312 2.26 -30.36 8.54
CA ALA A 312 3.27 -31.42 8.43
C ALA A 312 2.75 -32.60 7.59
N ARG A 313 1.52 -33.05 7.85
CA ARG A 313 0.89 -34.11 7.03
C ARG A 313 0.64 -33.65 5.58
N TYR A 314 0.28 -32.38 5.39
CA TYR A 314 0.15 -31.80 4.06
C TYR A 314 1.50 -31.80 3.32
N ALA A 315 2.59 -31.45 4.01
CA ALA A 315 3.93 -31.44 3.43
C ALA A 315 4.43 -32.85 3.06
N GLU A 316 4.01 -33.89 3.79
CA GLU A 316 4.28 -35.29 3.40
C GLU A 316 3.49 -35.68 2.14
N ALA A 317 2.23 -35.25 2.03
CA ALA A 317 1.37 -35.59 0.90
C ALA A 317 1.64 -34.74 -0.35
N PHE A 318 1.98 -33.47 -0.17
CA PHE A 318 2.16 -32.46 -1.23
C PHE A 318 3.44 -31.63 -1.03
N PRO A 319 4.64 -32.24 -1.08
CA PRO A 319 5.90 -31.59 -0.67
C PRO A 319 6.24 -30.35 -1.50
N ASP A 320 5.92 -30.35 -2.79
CA ASP A 320 6.21 -29.21 -3.67
C ASP A 320 5.32 -28.01 -3.34
N LEU A 321 4.01 -28.25 -3.12
CA LEU A 321 3.06 -27.21 -2.74
C LEU A 321 3.37 -26.63 -1.34
N ALA A 322 3.78 -27.49 -0.41
CA ALA A 322 4.16 -27.04 0.93
C ALA A 322 5.39 -26.12 0.90
N ARG A 323 6.42 -26.49 0.11
CA ARG A 323 7.61 -25.63 -0.07
C ARG A 323 7.25 -24.30 -0.74
N GLU A 324 6.41 -24.34 -1.78
CA GLU A 324 5.98 -23.14 -2.48
C GLU A 324 5.15 -22.23 -1.59
N PHE A 325 4.20 -22.77 -0.81
CA PHE A 325 3.44 -22.00 0.17
C PHE A 325 4.36 -21.29 1.18
N GLN A 326 5.29 -22.04 1.80
CA GLN A 326 6.22 -21.44 2.77
C GLN A 326 7.09 -20.37 2.13
N ARG A 327 7.65 -20.63 0.93
CA ARG A 327 8.46 -19.65 0.19
C ARG A 327 7.70 -18.34 0.00
N ARG A 328 6.46 -18.44 -0.48
CA ARG A 328 5.62 -17.27 -0.77
C ARG A 328 5.22 -16.52 0.50
N MET A 329 4.86 -17.24 1.56
CA MET A 329 4.51 -16.61 2.84
C MET A 329 5.70 -15.93 3.52
N HIS A 330 6.93 -16.40 3.30
CA HIS A 330 8.16 -15.72 3.73
C HIS A 330 8.54 -14.54 2.83
N GLY A 331 7.93 -14.40 1.66
CA GLY A 331 8.24 -13.36 0.68
C GLY A 331 9.54 -13.60 -0.11
N ASP A 332 10.04 -14.84 -0.09
CA ASP A 332 11.24 -15.25 -0.81
C ASP A 332 10.95 -15.43 -2.30
N LEU A 333 11.88 -14.99 -3.16
CA LEU A 333 11.82 -15.26 -4.59
C LEU A 333 12.24 -16.72 -4.88
N PRO A 334 11.76 -17.32 -5.99
CA PRO A 334 12.15 -18.69 -6.34
C PRO A 334 13.65 -18.80 -6.57
N ALA A 335 14.24 -19.97 -6.25
CA ALA A 335 15.67 -20.21 -6.41
C ALA A 335 16.18 -19.95 -7.85
N ARG A 336 15.32 -20.12 -8.85
CA ARG A 336 15.58 -19.80 -10.26
C ARG A 336 15.43 -18.33 -10.62
N TRP A 337 15.23 -17.43 -9.66
CA TRP A 337 15.09 -15.99 -9.93
C TRP A 337 16.23 -15.39 -10.76
N PRO A 338 17.52 -15.72 -10.51
CA PRO A 338 18.62 -15.21 -11.33
C PRO A 338 18.51 -15.57 -12.82
N GLU A 339 18.03 -16.78 -13.14
CA GLU A 339 17.81 -17.23 -14.53
C GLU A 339 16.64 -16.48 -15.15
N ILE A 340 15.51 -16.27 -14.41
CA ILE A 340 14.36 -15.50 -14.87
C ILE A 340 14.78 -14.06 -15.16
N ALA A 341 15.49 -13.42 -14.25
CA ALA A 341 16.00 -12.06 -14.40
C ALA A 341 16.92 -11.92 -15.61
N ALA A 342 17.85 -12.88 -15.80
CA ALA A 342 18.71 -12.90 -16.96
C ALA A 342 17.94 -13.07 -18.28
N GLN A 343 16.87 -13.89 -18.28
CA GLN A 343 16.01 -14.08 -19.44
C GLN A 343 15.28 -12.78 -19.81
N VAL A 344 14.71 -12.06 -18.84
CA VAL A 344 14.06 -10.75 -19.05
C VAL A 344 15.05 -9.76 -19.64
N GLN A 345 16.23 -9.62 -19.00
CA GLN A 345 17.27 -8.70 -19.48
C GLN A 345 17.74 -9.04 -20.89
N GLN A 346 17.98 -10.31 -21.19
CA GLN A 346 18.40 -10.75 -22.52
C GLN A 346 17.34 -10.49 -23.58
N ALA A 347 16.07 -10.80 -23.28
CA ALA A 347 14.97 -10.61 -24.22
C ALA A 347 14.78 -9.13 -24.61
N LEU A 348 14.77 -8.24 -23.61
CA LEU A 348 14.54 -6.83 -23.82
C LEU A 348 15.77 -6.10 -24.39
N SER A 349 16.99 -6.52 -24.04
CA SER A 349 18.22 -5.92 -24.61
C SER A 349 18.43 -6.22 -26.10
N LYS A 350 17.72 -7.21 -26.66
CA LYS A 350 17.75 -7.52 -28.09
C LYS A 350 16.83 -6.63 -28.93
N GLN A 351 15.98 -5.83 -28.31
CA GLN A 351 15.11 -4.88 -29.01
C GLN A 351 15.97 -3.83 -29.69
N SER A 352 15.75 -3.66 -31.01
CA SER A 352 16.45 -2.67 -31.83
C SER A 352 15.50 -1.63 -32.43
N ALA A 353 14.24 -1.99 -32.66
CA ALA A 353 13.25 -1.08 -33.21
C ALA A 353 12.74 -0.11 -32.11
N PRO A 354 12.36 1.12 -32.47
CA PRO A 354 11.68 2.02 -31.56
C PRO A 354 10.41 1.39 -30.99
N GLN A 355 10.24 1.49 -29.67
CA GLN A 355 9.11 0.90 -28.94
C GLN A 355 8.71 1.77 -27.76
N ALA A 356 7.39 1.87 -27.46
CA ALA A 356 6.90 2.50 -26.25
C ALA A 356 7.32 1.67 -25.01
N THR A 357 7.75 2.34 -23.94
CA THR A 357 8.22 1.61 -22.74
C THR A 357 7.09 0.83 -22.06
N ARG A 358 5.81 1.21 -22.22
CA ARG A 358 4.67 0.37 -21.80
C ARG A 358 4.61 -0.97 -22.55
N ALA A 359 4.99 -1.00 -23.83
CA ALA A 359 5.06 -2.25 -24.60
C ALA A 359 6.27 -3.09 -24.20
N SER A 360 7.40 -2.43 -23.87
CA SER A 360 8.56 -3.12 -23.25
C SER A 360 8.20 -3.70 -21.87
N SER A 361 7.38 -2.98 -21.11
CA SER A 361 6.84 -3.47 -19.83
C SER A 361 6.00 -4.74 -20.02
N GLN A 362 5.10 -4.76 -21.00
CA GLN A 362 4.33 -5.96 -21.33
C GLN A 362 5.22 -7.13 -21.74
N ALA A 363 6.24 -6.87 -22.56
CA ALA A 363 7.21 -7.91 -22.95
C ALA A 363 8.00 -8.49 -21.75
N ALA A 364 8.29 -7.66 -20.74
CA ALA A 364 8.85 -8.14 -19.49
C ALA A 364 7.84 -9.00 -18.70
N LEU A 365 6.59 -8.53 -18.60
CA LEU A 365 5.50 -9.23 -17.90
C LEU A 365 5.16 -10.57 -18.57
N ASP A 366 5.26 -10.70 -19.89
CA ASP A 366 5.05 -11.95 -20.64
C ASP A 366 6.05 -13.04 -20.24
N ILE A 367 7.19 -12.67 -19.63
CA ILE A 367 8.18 -13.59 -19.08
C ILE A 367 7.97 -13.76 -17.57
N LEU A 368 7.78 -12.64 -16.84
CA LEU A 368 7.69 -12.62 -15.38
C LEU A 368 6.41 -13.30 -14.88
N GLY A 369 5.26 -13.00 -15.48
CA GLY A 369 3.96 -13.51 -15.04
C GLY A 369 3.93 -15.05 -14.98
N PRO A 370 4.22 -15.77 -16.09
CA PRO A 370 4.25 -17.23 -16.07
C PRO A 370 5.36 -17.84 -15.20
N ALA A 371 6.40 -17.07 -14.87
CA ALA A 371 7.55 -17.55 -14.10
C ALA A 371 7.42 -17.34 -12.59
N LEU A 372 6.56 -16.43 -12.16
CA LEU A 372 6.34 -16.02 -10.76
C LEU A 372 4.85 -16.13 -10.39
N PRO A 373 4.42 -17.31 -9.91
CA PRO A 373 3.01 -17.54 -9.57
C PRO A 373 2.49 -16.65 -8.42
N GLU A 374 3.37 -16.02 -7.66
CA GLU A 374 3.02 -15.04 -6.64
C GLU A 374 2.62 -13.66 -7.19
N ILE A 375 2.81 -13.41 -8.47
CA ILE A 375 2.35 -12.16 -9.09
C ILE A 375 0.83 -12.14 -9.14
N PHE A 376 0.23 -11.06 -8.60
CA PHE A 376 -1.18 -10.76 -8.74
C PHE A 376 -1.35 -9.40 -9.43
N ALA A 377 -1.95 -9.42 -10.59
CA ALA A 377 -1.95 -8.29 -11.52
C ALA A 377 -3.30 -7.59 -11.61
N GLY A 378 -3.31 -6.37 -12.11
CA GLY A 378 -4.57 -5.70 -12.45
C GLY A 378 -4.43 -4.32 -13.08
N SER A 379 -5.59 -3.72 -13.37
CA SER A 379 -5.67 -2.36 -13.88
C SER A 379 -7.00 -1.71 -13.51
N ALA A 380 -6.98 -0.39 -13.33
CA ALA A 380 -8.16 0.43 -13.09
C ALA A 380 -8.85 0.79 -14.44
N ASP A 381 -9.45 -0.22 -15.09
CA ASP A 381 -10.17 -0.13 -16.37
C ASP A 381 -9.32 0.38 -17.56
N LEU A 382 -8.00 0.22 -17.51
CA LEU A 382 -7.06 0.68 -18.53
C LEU A 382 -6.14 -0.43 -19.06
N THR A 383 -6.54 -1.70 -18.89
CA THR A 383 -5.72 -2.87 -19.28
C THR A 383 -5.08 -2.76 -20.65
N PRO A 384 -5.80 -2.48 -21.77
CA PRO A 384 -5.18 -2.40 -23.09
C PRO A 384 -4.33 -1.14 -23.27
N SER A 385 -4.60 -0.08 -22.51
CA SER A 385 -3.83 1.17 -22.59
C SER A 385 -2.54 1.10 -21.77
N ASN A 386 -2.57 0.40 -20.64
CA ASN A 386 -1.42 0.23 -19.77
C ASN A 386 -0.52 -0.94 -20.16
N ASN A 387 -1.01 -1.88 -20.97
CA ASN A 387 -0.31 -3.11 -21.33
C ASN A 387 0.08 -3.92 -20.07
N THR A 388 -0.85 -4.07 -19.13
CA THR A 388 -0.63 -4.76 -17.84
C THR A 388 -1.02 -6.24 -17.86
N LEU A 389 -1.77 -6.68 -18.86
CA LEU A 389 -2.15 -8.08 -19.03
C LEU A 389 -1.00 -8.85 -19.68
N PHE A 390 -0.44 -9.83 -18.97
CA PHE A 390 0.62 -10.69 -19.51
C PHE A 390 0.04 -11.93 -20.21
N LYS A 391 0.84 -12.56 -21.05
CA LYS A 391 0.46 -13.76 -21.80
C LYS A 391 0.21 -14.93 -20.86
N GLY A 392 -0.98 -15.50 -20.94
CA GLY A 392 -1.40 -16.64 -20.10
C GLY A 392 -2.07 -16.23 -18.79
N ALA A 393 -2.19 -14.93 -18.51
CA ALA A 393 -2.93 -14.45 -17.35
C ALA A 393 -4.39 -14.93 -17.36
N VAL A 394 -4.91 -15.30 -16.20
CA VAL A 394 -6.29 -15.74 -16.00
C VAL A 394 -7.05 -14.64 -15.25
N THR A 395 -8.08 -14.09 -15.88
CA THR A 395 -8.92 -13.07 -15.23
C THR A 395 -9.69 -13.67 -14.07
N LEU A 396 -9.56 -13.06 -12.91
CA LEU A 396 -10.37 -13.40 -11.74
C LEU A 396 -11.84 -12.99 -11.96
N MET A 397 -12.73 -13.95 -11.88
CA MET A 397 -14.15 -13.75 -12.12
C MET A 397 -14.97 -14.06 -10.86
N PRO A 398 -16.16 -13.44 -10.70
CA PRO A 398 -17.09 -13.80 -9.63
C PRO A 398 -17.33 -15.32 -9.55
N GLY A 399 -17.28 -15.88 -8.33
CA GLY A 399 -17.46 -17.32 -8.09
C GLY A 399 -16.27 -18.20 -8.48
N LYS A 400 -15.19 -17.65 -9.00
CA LYS A 400 -13.92 -18.33 -9.25
C LYS A 400 -12.82 -17.77 -8.36
N ALA A 401 -11.80 -18.55 -8.09
CA ALA A 401 -10.66 -18.14 -7.28
C ALA A 401 -9.31 -18.55 -7.90
N ASP A 402 -9.31 -18.95 -9.19
CA ASP A 402 -8.18 -19.46 -9.94
C ASP A 402 -7.56 -18.40 -10.88
N GLY A 403 -7.75 -17.11 -10.60
CA GLY A 403 -7.23 -16.01 -11.42
C GLY A 403 -6.04 -15.30 -10.80
N ASP A 404 -5.18 -14.76 -11.66
CA ASP A 404 -4.00 -13.96 -11.32
C ASP A 404 -4.06 -12.51 -11.84
N TYR A 405 -5.18 -12.13 -12.50
CA TYR A 405 -5.43 -10.81 -13.04
C TYR A 405 -6.82 -10.28 -12.64
N LEU A 406 -6.87 -9.08 -12.06
CA LEU A 406 -8.12 -8.44 -11.64
C LEU A 406 -8.41 -7.16 -12.44
N HIS A 407 -9.58 -7.10 -13.06
CA HIS A 407 -10.13 -5.85 -13.57
C HIS A 407 -10.76 -5.09 -12.40
N TYR A 408 -10.03 -4.12 -11.85
CA TYR A 408 -10.52 -3.32 -10.71
C TYR A 408 -11.69 -2.40 -11.08
N GLY A 409 -11.92 -2.14 -12.39
CA GLY A 409 -12.79 -1.07 -12.85
C GLY A 409 -12.18 0.31 -12.58
N VAL A 410 -12.93 1.39 -12.79
CA VAL A 410 -12.47 2.76 -12.55
C VAL A 410 -12.42 3.03 -11.05
N ARG A 411 -11.37 2.51 -10.38
CA ARG A 411 -11.18 2.54 -8.92
C ARG A 411 -9.69 2.62 -8.56
N GLU A 412 -9.01 3.69 -8.93
CA GLU A 412 -7.56 3.83 -8.70
C GLU A 412 -7.20 3.81 -7.21
N PHE A 413 -8.02 4.46 -6.39
CA PHE A 413 -7.82 4.48 -4.94
C PHE A 413 -8.09 3.11 -4.33
N GLY A 414 -9.23 2.50 -4.66
CA GLY A 414 -9.59 1.16 -4.21
C GLY A 414 -8.57 0.12 -4.65
N MET A 415 -8.13 0.15 -5.92
CA MET A 415 -7.08 -0.73 -6.45
C MET A 415 -5.81 -0.67 -5.60
N THR A 416 -5.29 0.54 -5.40
CA THR A 416 -4.02 0.71 -4.67
C THR A 416 -4.16 0.30 -3.20
N ALA A 417 -5.26 0.66 -2.53
CA ALA A 417 -5.49 0.28 -1.14
C ALA A 417 -5.76 -1.23 -0.97
N VAL A 418 -6.43 -1.89 -1.93
CA VAL A 418 -6.59 -3.35 -1.95
C VAL A 418 -5.25 -4.04 -2.16
N MET A 419 -4.40 -3.54 -3.07
CA MET A 419 -3.03 -4.06 -3.25
C MET A 419 -2.19 -3.93 -1.98
N ASN A 420 -2.34 -2.84 -1.20
CA ASN A 420 -1.71 -2.73 0.11
C ASN A 420 -2.12 -3.90 1.01
N GLY A 421 -3.41 -4.21 1.07
CA GLY A 421 -3.92 -5.35 1.85
C GLY A 421 -3.38 -6.70 1.38
N ILE A 422 -3.32 -6.92 0.06
CA ILE A 422 -2.80 -8.16 -0.53
C ILE A 422 -1.34 -8.39 -0.12
N THR A 423 -0.49 -7.37 -0.26
CA THR A 423 0.93 -7.52 0.08
C THR A 423 1.17 -7.67 1.59
N LEU A 424 0.38 -6.96 2.43
CA LEU A 424 0.47 -7.08 3.89
C LEU A 424 0.00 -8.44 4.42
N HIS A 425 -0.93 -9.08 3.72
CA HIS A 425 -1.33 -10.45 4.02
C HIS A 425 -0.18 -11.44 3.80
N GLY A 426 0.61 -11.23 2.76
CA GLY A 426 1.66 -12.13 2.30
C GLY A 426 1.19 -13.11 1.21
N GLY A 427 2.16 -13.81 0.62
CA GLY A 427 1.92 -14.82 -0.42
C GLY A 427 1.80 -14.29 -1.84
N HIS A 428 1.63 -12.96 -2.04
CA HIS A 428 1.50 -12.34 -3.35
C HIS A 428 2.34 -11.07 -3.50
N ILE A 429 2.76 -10.79 -4.73
CA ILE A 429 3.38 -9.53 -5.15
C ILE A 429 2.40 -8.82 -6.09
N PRO A 430 1.59 -7.86 -5.61
CA PRO A 430 0.62 -7.19 -6.43
C PRO A 430 1.23 -6.09 -7.31
N TYR A 431 0.74 -5.99 -8.56
CA TYR A 431 0.92 -4.79 -9.37
C TYR A 431 -0.40 -4.32 -9.97
N GLY A 432 -0.55 -3.01 -10.09
CA GLY A 432 -1.75 -2.39 -10.66
C GLY A 432 -1.43 -1.23 -11.57
N GLY A 433 -2.18 -1.13 -12.68
CA GLY A 433 -1.98 -0.14 -13.72
C GLY A 433 -3.05 0.94 -13.78
N THR A 434 -2.58 2.19 -14.01
CA THR A 434 -3.41 3.32 -14.41
C THR A 434 -2.54 4.34 -15.16
N PHE A 435 -3.10 5.48 -15.62
CA PHE A 435 -2.30 6.57 -16.15
C PHE A 435 -1.60 7.32 -15.00
N LEU A 436 -0.43 7.89 -15.27
CA LEU A 436 0.33 8.61 -14.26
C LEU A 436 -0.48 9.77 -13.64
N VAL A 437 -1.24 10.51 -14.45
CA VAL A 437 -2.08 11.61 -13.96
C VAL A 437 -3.13 11.13 -12.94
N PHE A 438 -3.65 9.90 -13.09
CA PHE A 438 -4.66 9.34 -12.19
C PHE A 438 -4.07 8.76 -10.90
N SER A 439 -2.74 8.82 -10.72
CA SER A 439 -2.14 8.62 -9.40
C SER A 439 -2.68 9.60 -8.35
N ASP A 440 -3.22 10.74 -8.77
CA ASP A 440 -3.88 11.71 -7.88
C ASP A 440 -5.09 11.11 -7.17
N TYR A 441 -5.91 10.28 -7.85
CA TYR A 441 -7.01 9.56 -7.18
C TYR A 441 -6.51 8.58 -6.12
N ALA A 442 -5.36 7.95 -6.35
CA ALA A 442 -4.78 6.94 -5.47
C ALA A 442 -3.80 7.51 -4.43
N ARG A 443 -3.55 8.83 -4.43
CA ARG A 443 -2.46 9.49 -3.68
C ARG A 443 -2.35 9.03 -2.23
N ASN A 444 -3.46 8.94 -1.53
CA ASN A 444 -3.48 8.53 -0.13
C ASN A 444 -3.05 7.07 0.08
N ALA A 445 -3.50 6.14 -0.77
CA ALA A 445 -3.12 4.74 -0.68
C ALA A 445 -1.64 4.54 -1.03
N VAL A 446 -1.13 5.26 -2.02
CA VAL A 446 0.30 5.28 -2.39
C VAL A 446 1.14 5.75 -1.20
N ARG A 447 0.71 6.83 -0.52
CA ARG A 447 1.40 7.33 0.67
C ARG A 447 1.43 6.30 1.80
N LEU A 448 0.32 5.60 2.05
CA LEU A 448 0.29 4.54 3.07
C LEU A 448 1.13 3.33 2.67
N ALA A 449 1.16 2.94 1.39
CA ALA A 449 2.07 1.91 0.91
C ALA A 449 3.53 2.24 1.24
N CYS A 450 3.95 3.48 0.96
CA CYS A 450 5.30 3.96 1.30
C CYS A 450 5.55 4.01 2.81
N LEU A 451 4.58 4.48 3.60
CA LEU A 451 4.70 4.55 5.06
C LEU A 451 4.88 3.17 5.70
N MET A 452 4.16 2.17 5.18
CA MET A 452 4.26 0.77 5.63
C MET A 452 5.44 0.02 4.99
N ASN A 453 6.15 0.64 4.06
CA ASN A 453 7.17 -0.04 3.24
C ASN A 453 6.62 -1.30 2.55
N ALA A 454 5.37 -1.22 2.06
CA ALA A 454 4.67 -2.33 1.43
C ALA A 454 5.19 -2.59 0.02
N ARG A 455 5.42 -3.86 -0.35
CA ARG A 455 5.85 -4.27 -1.70
C ARG A 455 4.67 -4.18 -2.67
N VAL A 456 4.39 -2.98 -3.15
CA VAL A 456 3.35 -2.70 -4.16
C VAL A 456 4.01 -2.12 -5.40
N ILE A 457 3.71 -2.67 -6.58
CA ILE A 457 4.25 -2.18 -7.85
C ILE A 457 3.15 -1.39 -8.57
N LEU A 458 3.40 -0.09 -8.73
CA LEU A 458 2.48 0.85 -9.38
C LEU A 458 2.93 1.04 -10.83
N VAL A 459 2.12 0.58 -11.78
CA VAL A 459 2.40 0.72 -13.21
C VAL A 459 1.67 1.94 -13.74
N TYR A 460 2.41 3.02 -13.96
CA TYR A 460 1.89 4.28 -14.45
C TYR A 460 2.32 4.52 -15.89
N THR A 461 1.36 4.55 -16.82
CA THR A 461 1.64 4.86 -18.23
C THR A 461 1.21 6.28 -18.58
N HIS A 462 1.52 6.72 -19.83
CA HIS A 462 1.22 8.08 -20.28
C HIS A 462 1.99 9.11 -19.44
N ASP A 463 3.32 8.95 -19.45
CA ASP A 463 4.30 9.52 -18.52
C ASP A 463 4.47 11.05 -18.59
N SER A 464 4.05 11.70 -19.68
CA SER A 464 4.33 13.11 -19.93
C SER A 464 3.37 13.71 -20.97
N ILE A 465 3.55 14.99 -21.27
CA ILE A 465 2.86 15.69 -22.38
C ILE A 465 3.03 15.00 -23.73
N GLY A 466 4.03 14.12 -23.87
CA GLY A 466 4.28 13.33 -25.07
C GLY A 466 3.18 12.30 -25.39
N LEU A 467 2.24 12.06 -24.48
CA LEU A 467 1.06 11.23 -24.75
C LEU A 467 0.15 11.85 -25.84
N GLY A 468 0.12 13.18 -25.94
CA GLY A 468 -0.40 13.91 -27.09
C GLY A 468 -1.86 14.33 -26.98
N GLU A 469 -2.71 13.75 -27.80
CA GLU A 469 -4.04 14.24 -28.19
C GLU A 469 -5.03 14.34 -27.02
N ASP A 470 -4.92 13.50 -25.99
CA ASP A 470 -5.80 13.51 -24.81
C ASP A 470 -5.71 14.83 -24.02
N GLY A 471 -4.61 15.57 -24.16
CA GLY A 471 -4.47 16.93 -23.68
C GLY A 471 -4.26 17.07 -22.17
N PRO A 472 -4.42 18.30 -21.63
CA PRO A 472 -4.00 18.67 -20.28
C PRO A 472 -4.61 17.84 -19.15
N THR A 473 -5.82 17.31 -19.31
CA THR A 473 -6.49 16.48 -18.29
C THR A 473 -5.81 15.12 -18.08
N HIS A 474 -5.00 14.68 -19.04
CA HIS A 474 -4.30 13.40 -19.02
C HIS A 474 -2.78 13.55 -18.99
N GLN A 475 -2.26 14.77 -19.17
CA GLN A 475 -0.83 15.08 -19.25
C GLN A 475 -0.29 15.43 -17.85
N PRO A 476 0.52 14.55 -17.22
CA PRO A 476 1.12 14.81 -15.92
C PRO A 476 2.22 15.89 -16.03
N ILE A 477 2.28 16.78 -15.06
CA ILE A 477 3.29 17.84 -14.96
C ILE A 477 4.04 17.69 -13.63
N GLU A 478 3.35 17.84 -12.50
CA GLU A 478 3.92 17.82 -11.14
C GLU A 478 4.06 16.42 -10.55
N HIS A 479 3.44 15.42 -11.15
CA HIS A 479 3.29 14.07 -10.60
C HIS A 479 4.63 13.39 -10.30
N LEU A 480 5.61 13.48 -11.22
CA LEU A 480 6.94 12.90 -11.00
C LEU A 480 7.65 13.55 -9.81
N ALA A 481 7.65 14.88 -9.72
CA ALA A 481 8.25 15.61 -8.60
C ALA A 481 7.55 15.26 -7.28
N SER A 482 6.24 15.20 -7.31
CA SER A 482 5.39 14.88 -6.17
C SER A 482 5.59 13.45 -5.66
N LEU A 483 5.73 12.46 -6.55
CA LEU A 483 6.01 11.07 -6.17
C LEU A 483 7.43 10.91 -5.62
N ARG A 484 8.45 11.54 -6.26
CA ARG A 484 9.84 11.55 -5.77
C ARG A 484 9.99 12.20 -4.40
N ALA A 485 9.12 13.16 -4.05
CA ALA A 485 9.12 13.79 -2.73
C ALA A 485 8.58 12.88 -1.60
N MET A 486 7.97 11.73 -1.95
CA MET A 486 7.38 10.82 -0.98
C MET A 486 8.46 9.90 -0.39
N PRO A 487 8.67 9.90 0.95
CA PRO A 487 9.65 9.01 1.57
C PRO A 487 9.38 7.54 1.23
N HIS A 488 10.43 6.74 1.06
CA HIS A 488 10.42 5.32 0.72
C HIS A 488 9.87 4.97 -0.67
N MET A 489 9.40 5.94 -1.45
CA MET A 489 9.05 5.72 -2.86
C MET A 489 10.31 5.41 -3.67
N GLN A 490 10.23 4.40 -4.55
CA GLN A 490 11.18 4.18 -5.63
C GLN A 490 10.47 4.45 -6.95
N LEU A 491 10.91 5.46 -7.69
CA LEU A 491 10.33 5.80 -8.99
C LEU A 491 11.32 5.49 -10.09
N TRP A 492 10.85 4.72 -11.08
CA TRP A 492 11.61 4.39 -12.29
C TRP A 492 10.91 4.94 -13.52
N ARG A 493 11.62 5.75 -14.30
CA ARG A 493 11.17 6.28 -15.59
C ARG A 493 12.14 5.89 -16.70
N PRO A 494 12.03 4.65 -17.22
CA PRO A 494 12.97 4.12 -18.20
C PRO A 494 12.83 4.77 -19.56
N CYS A 495 13.95 4.88 -20.29
CA CYS A 495 14.01 5.46 -21.61
C CYS A 495 13.83 4.46 -22.77
N ASP A 496 13.94 3.16 -22.48
CA ASP A 496 13.85 2.08 -23.47
C ASP A 496 13.64 0.70 -22.84
N ALA A 497 13.70 -0.35 -23.65
CA ALA A 497 13.47 -1.72 -23.23
C ALA A 497 14.52 -2.23 -22.20
N ALA A 498 15.78 -1.85 -22.33
CA ALA A 498 16.83 -2.30 -21.42
C ALA A 498 16.65 -1.72 -20.00
N GLU A 499 16.36 -0.43 -19.91
CA GLU A 499 16.04 0.19 -18.61
C GLU A 499 14.71 -0.32 -18.02
N THR A 500 13.70 -0.62 -18.88
CA THR A 500 12.42 -1.20 -18.46
C THR A 500 12.62 -2.58 -17.82
N ALA A 501 13.48 -3.43 -18.42
CA ALA A 501 13.82 -4.74 -17.87
C ALA A 501 14.38 -4.62 -16.44
N VAL A 502 15.39 -3.76 -16.27
CA VAL A 502 16.03 -3.56 -14.96
C VAL A 502 15.05 -2.98 -13.94
N ALA A 503 14.19 -2.03 -14.35
CA ALA A 503 13.18 -1.45 -13.47
C ALA A 503 12.20 -2.50 -12.93
N TRP A 504 11.72 -3.43 -13.76
CA TRP A 504 10.87 -4.55 -13.33
C TRP A 504 11.60 -5.51 -12.40
N MET A 505 12.83 -5.91 -12.73
CA MET A 505 13.62 -6.80 -11.87
C MET A 505 13.81 -6.19 -10.47
N LEU A 506 14.16 -4.91 -10.39
CA LEU A 506 14.36 -4.23 -9.10
C LEU A 506 13.06 -4.00 -8.32
N ALA A 507 11.93 -3.78 -9.03
CA ALA A 507 10.62 -3.68 -8.38
C ALA A 507 10.21 -5.00 -7.70
N ILE A 508 10.61 -6.15 -8.27
CA ILE A 508 10.36 -7.48 -7.70
C ILE A 508 11.37 -7.81 -6.59
N GLU A 509 12.66 -7.52 -6.79
CA GLU A 509 13.73 -7.87 -5.85
C GLU A 509 13.68 -7.10 -4.53
N ARG A 510 13.26 -5.83 -4.57
CA ARG A 510 13.34 -4.94 -3.43
C ARG A 510 12.02 -4.91 -2.65
N PRO A 511 12.09 -4.89 -1.31
CA PRO A 511 10.92 -4.58 -0.50
C PRO A 511 10.52 -3.11 -0.71
N GLY A 512 9.23 -2.81 -0.48
CA GLY A 512 8.71 -1.45 -0.53
C GLY A 512 8.07 -1.07 -1.85
N THR A 513 7.48 0.12 -1.87
CA THR A 513 6.66 0.61 -2.96
C THR A 513 7.51 1.09 -4.13
N THR A 514 7.19 0.61 -5.32
CA THR A 514 7.87 1.01 -6.57
C THR A 514 6.86 1.54 -7.58
N ALA A 515 7.10 2.74 -8.13
CA ALA A 515 6.37 3.29 -9.26
C ALA A 515 7.18 3.11 -10.56
N LEU A 516 6.61 2.42 -11.52
CA LEU A 516 7.16 2.21 -12.87
C LEU A 516 6.41 3.11 -13.84
N VAL A 517 7.10 4.09 -14.42
CA VAL A 517 6.50 5.14 -15.23
C VAL A 517 6.89 4.96 -16.70
N PHE A 518 5.89 4.70 -17.56
CA PHE A 518 6.11 4.28 -18.94
C PHE A 518 5.46 5.22 -19.96
N THR A 519 6.10 5.34 -21.12
CA THR A 519 5.62 6.16 -22.24
C THR A 519 4.48 5.50 -23.01
N ARG A 520 3.61 6.32 -23.59
CA ARG A 520 2.66 5.92 -24.66
C ARG A 520 3.35 5.88 -26.02
N GLN A 521 4.21 6.87 -26.31
CA GLN A 521 4.92 7.01 -27.58
C GLN A 521 6.12 6.07 -27.67
N ALA A 522 6.46 5.66 -28.88
CA ALA A 522 7.65 4.85 -29.16
C ALA A 522 8.92 5.67 -28.98
N LEU A 523 9.93 5.05 -28.36
CA LEU A 523 11.26 5.62 -28.12
C LEU A 523 12.32 4.77 -28.82
N PRO A 524 13.40 5.39 -29.36
CA PRO A 524 14.53 4.66 -29.91
C PRO A 524 15.34 3.98 -28.81
N GLN A 525 15.82 2.77 -29.09
CA GLN A 525 16.72 2.06 -28.19
C GLN A 525 18.09 2.74 -28.14
N GLN A 526 18.68 2.79 -26.95
CA GLN A 526 20.00 3.38 -26.73
C GLN A 526 21.07 2.27 -26.72
N PRO A 527 22.17 2.41 -27.50
CA PRO A 527 23.26 1.45 -27.45
C PRO A 527 23.98 1.52 -26.10
N ARG A 528 24.32 0.36 -25.55
CA ARG A 528 25.01 0.25 -24.25
C ARG A 528 26.08 -0.85 -24.27
N THR A 529 27.15 -0.61 -23.54
CA THR A 529 28.11 -1.62 -23.15
C THR A 529 27.56 -2.47 -21.99
N ALA A 530 28.18 -3.61 -21.72
CA ALA A 530 27.83 -4.46 -20.57
C ALA A 530 27.94 -3.70 -19.23
N ALA A 531 28.96 -2.86 -19.06
CA ALA A 531 29.15 -2.05 -17.85
C ALA A 531 28.02 -0.99 -17.69
N GLN A 532 27.51 -0.46 -18.78
CA GLN A 532 26.39 0.49 -18.73
C GLN A 532 25.07 -0.22 -18.41
N LEU A 533 24.86 -1.44 -18.88
CA LEU A 533 23.70 -2.26 -18.48
C LEU A 533 23.69 -2.54 -16.98
N GLU A 534 24.85 -2.84 -16.38
CA GLU A 534 24.98 -2.96 -14.93
C GLU A 534 24.77 -1.61 -14.23
N GLY A 535 25.19 -0.51 -14.84
CA GLY A 535 24.99 0.84 -14.32
C GLY A 535 23.52 1.25 -14.18
N ILE A 536 22.61 0.68 -14.98
CA ILE A 536 21.16 0.94 -14.87
C ILE A 536 20.65 0.59 -13.46
N ARG A 537 21.11 -0.53 -12.89
CA ARG A 537 20.70 -1.00 -11.54
C ARG A 537 21.05 0.03 -10.43
N ARG A 538 21.93 0.98 -10.72
CA ARG A 538 22.33 2.04 -9.79
C ARG A 538 21.49 3.32 -9.89
N GLY A 539 20.45 3.33 -10.74
CA GLY A 539 19.48 4.42 -10.86
C GLY A 539 19.93 5.62 -11.71
N GLY A 540 21.23 5.74 -11.99
CA GLY A 540 21.80 6.77 -12.86
C GLY A 540 23.19 6.35 -13.31
N TYR A 541 23.52 6.53 -14.59
CA TYR A 541 24.81 6.09 -15.18
C TYR A 541 25.18 6.95 -16.38
N VAL A 542 26.46 6.91 -16.75
CA VAL A 542 26.97 7.61 -17.94
C VAL A 542 26.57 6.83 -19.18
N LEU A 543 25.67 7.41 -20.00
CA LEU A 543 25.21 6.82 -21.25
C LEU A 543 26.13 7.18 -22.42
N ILE A 544 26.50 8.47 -22.56
CA ILE A 544 27.46 8.94 -23.54
C ILE A 544 28.56 9.69 -22.79
N ASP A 545 29.81 9.28 -22.98
CA ASP A 545 30.96 9.95 -22.41
C ASP A 545 31.73 10.73 -23.49
N CYS A 546 32.66 11.56 -23.05
CA CYS A 546 33.56 12.31 -23.88
C CYS A 546 35.02 12.03 -23.53
N ALA A 547 35.96 12.38 -24.42
CA ALA A 547 37.38 12.24 -24.14
C ALA A 547 37.83 13.28 -23.09
N GLY A 548 38.44 12.82 -21.98
CA GLY A 548 38.93 13.68 -20.91
C GLY A 548 37.83 14.22 -19.99
N VAL A 549 38.12 15.37 -19.34
CA VAL A 549 37.16 15.99 -18.41
C VAL A 549 36.02 16.66 -19.19
N PRO A 550 34.75 16.36 -18.91
CA PRO A 550 33.63 17.02 -19.58
C PRO A 550 33.55 18.52 -19.22
N GLU A 551 33.21 19.34 -20.22
CA GLU A 551 32.93 20.77 -20.08
C GLU A 551 31.53 21.02 -19.51
N ALA A 552 30.59 20.12 -19.83
CA ALA A 552 29.23 20.15 -19.33
C ALA A 552 28.64 18.75 -19.17
N LEU A 553 27.62 18.65 -18.32
CA LEU A 553 26.84 17.42 -18.12
C LEU A 553 25.40 17.63 -18.57
N VAL A 554 24.81 16.62 -19.21
CA VAL A 554 23.37 16.55 -19.48
C VAL A 554 22.78 15.37 -18.70
N ILE A 555 21.75 15.63 -17.92
CA ILE A 555 21.01 14.63 -17.16
C ILE A 555 19.64 14.51 -17.78
N ALA A 556 19.26 13.33 -18.24
CA ALA A 556 17.95 13.08 -18.82
C ALA A 556 17.34 11.79 -18.29
N THR A 557 16.02 11.68 -18.36
CA THR A 557 15.27 10.49 -17.96
C THR A 557 14.11 10.23 -18.91
N GLY A 558 13.65 8.98 -19.03
CA GLY A 558 12.51 8.63 -19.85
C GLY A 558 12.67 9.04 -21.31
N SER A 559 11.59 9.59 -21.89
CA SER A 559 11.55 10.00 -23.30
C SER A 559 12.60 11.04 -23.70
N GLU A 560 13.09 11.82 -22.77
CA GLU A 560 14.04 12.93 -23.06
C GLU A 560 15.48 12.44 -23.23
N VAL A 561 15.80 11.21 -22.84
CA VAL A 561 17.15 10.62 -23.00
C VAL A 561 17.57 10.62 -24.48
N SER A 562 16.68 10.24 -25.38
CA SER A 562 16.98 10.18 -26.83
C SER A 562 17.22 11.58 -27.43
N ILE A 563 16.46 12.58 -27.00
CA ILE A 563 16.61 13.98 -27.41
C ILE A 563 17.95 14.53 -26.94
N ALA A 564 18.30 14.25 -25.69
CA ALA A 564 19.59 14.63 -25.11
C ALA A 564 20.76 13.94 -25.85
N ALA A 565 20.63 12.65 -26.21
CA ALA A 565 21.65 11.91 -26.93
C ALA A 565 21.94 12.50 -28.32
N GLN A 566 20.91 12.92 -29.06
CA GLN A 566 21.09 13.60 -30.34
C GLN A 566 21.88 14.91 -30.16
N ALA A 567 21.52 15.72 -29.16
CA ALA A 567 22.20 17.00 -28.89
C ALA A 567 23.66 16.78 -28.46
N VAL A 568 23.93 15.83 -27.57
CA VAL A 568 25.28 15.53 -27.10
C VAL A 568 26.16 14.99 -28.22
N ASN A 569 25.67 14.09 -29.04
CA ASN A 569 26.41 13.60 -30.21
C ASN A 569 26.74 14.72 -31.20
N SER A 570 25.80 15.64 -31.46
CA SER A 570 26.04 16.82 -32.34
C SER A 570 27.16 17.72 -31.79
N LEU A 571 27.12 18.01 -30.46
CA LEU A 571 28.14 18.88 -29.80
C LEU A 571 29.51 18.20 -29.73
N ASN A 572 29.57 16.90 -29.40
CA ASN A 572 30.81 16.13 -29.35
C ASN A 572 31.42 15.98 -30.76
N GLY A 573 30.59 15.77 -31.79
CA GLY A 573 31.01 15.81 -33.20
C GLY A 573 31.56 17.16 -33.65
N ALA A 574 31.15 18.26 -33.01
CA ALA A 574 31.69 19.62 -33.20
C ALA A 574 32.90 19.94 -32.30
N GLY A 575 33.48 18.96 -31.64
CA GLY A 575 34.69 19.10 -30.83
C GLY A 575 34.44 19.56 -29.37
N ARG A 576 33.21 19.61 -28.89
CA ARG A 576 32.92 19.88 -27.48
C ARG A 576 33.03 18.60 -26.67
N ARG A 577 33.11 18.72 -25.34
CA ARG A 577 33.21 17.58 -24.43
C ARG A 577 32.00 17.60 -23.48
N VAL A 578 30.94 16.97 -23.93
CA VAL A 578 29.67 16.89 -23.17
C VAL A 578 29.41 15.42 -22.80
N ARG A 579 29.16 15.19 -21.50
CA ARG A 579 28.76 13.87 -20.99
C ARG A 579 27.25 13.83 -20.82
N GLN A 580 26.63 12.72 -21.23
CA GLN A 580 25.22 12.45 -20.95
C GLN A 580 25.06 11.37 -19.87
N ILE A 581 24.21 11.66 -18.92
CA ILE A 581 23.76 10.75 -17.86
C ILE A 581 22.31 10.37 -18.15
N SER A 582 22.01 9.07 -18.22
CA SER A 582 20.64 8.56 -18.08
C SER A 582 20.36 8.32 -16.60
N MET A 583 19.26 8.89 -16.10
CA MET A 583 18.88 8.79 -14.69
C MET A 583 17.45 8.27 -14.54
N PRO A 584 17.23 6.97 -14.75
CA PRO A 584 15.91 6.37 -14.68
C PRO A 584 15.30 6.38 -13.26
N SER A 585 16.13 6.44 -12.18
CA SER A 585 15.64 6.53 -10.80
C SER A 585 16.56 7.41 -9.95
N THR A 586 16.06 8.56 -9.55
CA THR A 586 16.80 9.51 -8.70
C THR A 586 17.05 8.94 -7.30
N GLU A 587 16.08 8.27 -6.70
CA GLU A 587 16.15 7.73 -5.35
C GLU A 587 17.19 6.63 -5.24
N VAL A 588 17.26 5.75 -6.25
CA VAL A 588 18.24 4.68 -6.29
C VAL A 588 19.65 5.23 -6.54
N PHE A 589 19.79 6.26 -7.37
CA PHE A 589 21.07 6.93 -7.59
C PHE A 589 21.56 7.64 -6.32
N ASP A 590 20.69 8.35 -5.62
CA ASP A 590 21.03 9.06 -4.39
C ASP A 590 21.48 8.13 -3.26
N ALA A 591 20.99 6.89 -3.25
CA ALA A 591 21.38 5.85 -2.30
C ALA A 591 22.75 5.22 -2.60
N GLN A 592 23.38 5.52 -3.75
CA GLN A 592 24.71 5.02 -4.07
C GLN A 592 25.81 5.67 -3.21
N ASP A 593 26.94 4.99 -3.11
CA ASP A 593 28.12 5.54 -2.46
C ASP A 593 28.62 6.82 -3.13
N GLU A 594 29.35 7.64 -2.37
CA GLU A 594 29.84 8.94 -2.84
C GLU A 594 30.80 8.81 -4.05
N ALA A 595 31.62 7.76 -4.08
CA ALA A 595 32.57 7.56 -5.16
C ALA A 595 31.86 7.31 -6.50
N TYR A 596 30.78 6.50 -6.48
CA TYR A 596 29.97 6.26 -7.67
C TYR A 596 29.25 7.55 -8.14
N ARG A 597 28.60 8.23 -7.20
CA ARG A 597 27.91 9.49 -7.54
C ARG A 597 28.85 10.54 -8.11
N GLU A 598 30.07 10.65 -7.57
CA GLU A 598 31.11 11.55 -8.07
C GLU A 598 31.63 11.11 -9.46
N ALA A 599 31.77 9.80 -9.71
CA ALA A 599 32.17 9.31 -11.01
C ALA A 599 31.14 9.62 -12.11
N VAL A 600 29.84 9.58 -11.78
CA VAL A 600 28.74 9.86 -12.72
C VAL A 600 28.50 11.38 -12.85
N LEU A 601 28.42 12.10 -11.74
CA LEU A 601 28.14 13.54 -11.64
C LEU A 601 29.27 14.28 -10.92
N PRO A 602 30.46 14.45 -11.54
CA PRO A 602 31.62 15.11 -10.91
C PRO A 602 31.25 16.49 -10.41
N ARG A 603 31.53 16.78 -9.14
CA ARG A 603 31.24 18.08 -8.50
C ARG A 603 31.99 19.24 -9.17
N ALA A 604 33.16 18.97 -9.69
CA ALA A 604 33.97 19.96 -10.40
C ALA A 604 33.29 20.47 -11.69
N VAL A 605 32.38 19.73 -12.27
CA VAL A 605 31.63 20.13 -13.48
C VAL A 605 30.31 20.75 -13.05
N THR A 606 30.27 22.06 -12.98
CA THR A 606 29.10 22.85 -12.53
C THR A 606 28.13 23.23 -13.66
N ARG A 607 28.57 23.18 -14.90
CA ARG A 607 27.75 23.42 -16.09
C ARG A 607 26.90 22.19 -16.34
N ARG A 608 25.67 22.18 -15.80
CA ARG A 608 24.76 21.02 -15.85
C ARG A 608 23.43 21.42 -16.44
N LEU A 609 22.90 20.59 -17.31
CA LEU A 609 21.56 20.71 -17.89
C LEU A 609 20.77 19.49 -17.53
N ALA A 610 19.59 19.64 -16.93
CA ALA A 610 18.61 18.58 -16.80
C ALA A 610 17.51 18.72 -17.85
N VAL A 611 16.98 17.58 -18.34
CA VAL A 611 15.93 17.54 -19.37
C VAL A 611 14.88 16.51 -18.93
N GLU A 612 13.69 16.98 -18.60
CA GLU A 612 12.53 16.15 -18.26
C GLU A 612 11.22 16.87 -18.59
N ALA A 613 10.32 16.21 -19.32
CA ALA A 613 9.00 16.74 -19.66
C ALA A 613 8.05 16.67 -18.44
N ALA A 614 8.42 17.35 -17.38
CA ALA A 614 7.73 17.47 -16.10
C ALA A 614 8.16 18.75 -15.37
N ALA A 615 7.60 19.00 -14.18
CA ALA A 615 7.96 20.14 -13.35
C ALA A 615 9.46 20.13 -12.99
N ARG A 616 10.09 21.31 -13.05
CA ARG A 616 11.55 21.49 -12.90
C ARG A 616 12.08 21.20 -11.49
N GLN A 617 11.21 21.16 -10.49
CA GLN A 617 11.57 21.14 -9.07
C GLN A 617 12.52 20.00 -8.69
N SER A 618 12.35 18.80 -9.25
CA SER A 618 13.17 17.63 -8.92
C SER A 618 14.65 17.79 -9.30
N TRP A 619 14.99 18.69 -10.23
CA TRP A 619 16.30 18.71 -10.88
C TRP A 619 17.25 19.73 -10.30
N TRP A 620 16.78 20.77 -9.60
CA TRP A 620 17.65 21.84 -9.07
C TRP A 620 18.74 21.32 -8.14
N ARG A 621 18.47 20.26 -7.39
CA ARG A 621 19.47 19.61 -6.51
C ARG A 621 20.65 18.98 -7.26
N TYR A 622 20.44 18.60 -8.54
CA TYR A 622 21.48 17.98 -9.38
C TYR A 622 22.22 18.98 -10.25
N VAL A 623 21.52 20.00 -10.73
CA VAL A 623 22.14 20.99 -11.61
C VAL A 623 22.75 22.16 -10.85
N GLY A 624 22.29 22.47 -9.64
CA GLY A 624 22.78 23.59 -8.83
C GLY A 624 22.42 24.96 -9.42
N SER A 625 22.93 26.04 -8.81
CA SER A 625 22.63 27.44 -9.18
C SER A 625 23.22 27.88 -10.52
N ALA A 626 24.30 27.22 -10.96
CA ALA A 626 24.94 27.50 -12.25
C ALA A 626 24.35 26.67 -13.41
N GLY A 627 23.48 25.71 -13.12
CA GLY A 627 22.89 24.84 -14.10
C GLY A 627 21.56 25.34 -14.65
N ARG A 628 21.01 24.61 -15.61
CA ARG A 628 19.71 24.89 -16.24
C ARG A 628 18.83 23.65 -16.26
N VAL A 629 17.51 23.85 -16.40
CA VAL A 629 16.52 22.78 -16.51
C VAL A 629 15.59 23.08 -17.68
N ILE A 630 15.57 22.19 -18.66
CA ILE A 630 14.48 22.12 -19.66
C ILE A 630 13.38 21.27 -19.01
N GLY A 631 12.32 21.90 -18.58
CA GLY A 631 11.14 21.32 -17.95
C GLY A 631 9.92 22.15 -18.26
N ILE A 632 8.79 21.78 -17.69
CA ILE A 632 7.51 22.45 -17.91
C ILE A 632 6.83 22.74 -16.57
N ASP A 633 6.53 24.02 -16.29
CA ASP A 633 5.85 24.50 -15.09
C ASP A 633 4.47 25.09 -15.41
N ARG A 634 3.83 24.60 -16.47
CA ARG A 634 2.47 24.94 -16.89
C ARG A 634 1.79 23.72 -17.46
N PHE A 635 0.46 23.72 -17.54
CA PHE A 635 -0.27 22.63 -18.15
C PHE A 635 0.08 22.47 -19.63
N GLY A 636 -0.06 21.26 -20.13
CA GLY A 636 0.23 20.90 -21.52
C GLY A 636 -0.81 21.40 -22.51
N ALA A 637 -0.89 20.76 -23.67
CA ALA A 637 -1.82 21.10 -24.74
C ALA A 637 -2.24 19.85 -25.52
N SER A 638 -3.43 19.86 -26.11
CA SER A 638 -3.86 18.82 -27.05
C SER A 638 -3.19 19.00 -28.41
N GLY A 639 -2.70 17.91 -28.98
CA GLY A 639 -2.05 17.86 -30.28
C GLY A 639 -1.28 16.56 -30.45
N LYS A 640 -0.62 16.37 -31.59
CA LYS A 640 0.24 15.20 -31.76
C LYS A 640 1.42 15.27 -30.77
N GLY A 641 1.74 14.18 -30.13
CA GLY A 641 2.74 14.17 -29.05
C GLY A 641 4.08 14.80 -29.41
N ALA A 642 4.59 14.53 -30.62
CA ALA A 642 5.83 15.14 -31.11
C ALA A 642 5.71 16.67 -31.31
N GLU A 643 4.57 17.16 -31.77
CA GLU A 643 4.30 18.59 -31.93
C GLU A 643 4.18 19.28 -30.57
N VAL A 644 3.51 18.63 -29.61
CA VAL A 644 3.39 19.12 -28.25
C VAL A 644 4.75 19.19 -27.56
N LEU A 645 5.57 18.13 -27.63
CA LEU A 645 6.93 18.15 -27.12
C LEU A 645 7.78 19.27 -27.72
N ALA A 646 7.73 19.45 -29.05
CA ALA A 646 8.45 20.52 -29.75
C ALA A 646 7.97 21.92 -29.34
N HIS A 647 6.63 22.11 -29.20
CA HIS A 647 6.04 23.39 -28.75
C HIS A 647 6.54 23.80 -27.36
N PHE A 648 6.73 22.84 -26.45
CA PHE A 648 7.25 23.07 -25.11
C PHE A 648 8.77 23.01 -25.00
N GLY A 649 9.47 22.92 -26.17
CA GLY A 649 10.92 23.03 -26.22
C GLY A 649 11.70 21.73 -25.96
N PHE A 650 11.05 20.58 -25.97
CA PHE A 650 11.71 19.28 -25.87
C PHE A 650 12.19 18.82 -27.25
N THR A 651 13.22 19.48 -27.76
CA THR A 651 13.88 19.19 -29.04
C THR A 651 15.41 19.16 -28.88
N ALA A 652 16.09 18.39 -29.73
CA ALA A 652 17.55 18.32 -29.72
C ALA A 652 18.20 19.71 -29.93
N ASP A 653 17.62 20.51 -30.83
CA ASP A 653 18.12 21.88 -31.12
C ASP A 653 18.02 22.79 -29.89
N ASN A 654 16.94 22.68 -29.11
CA ASN A 654 16.81 23.44 -27.86
C ASN A 654 17.84 22.99 -26.82
N VAL A 655 18.07 21.68 -26.67
CA VAL A 655 19.11 21.13 -25.80
C VAL A 655 20.49 21.66 -26.22
N VAL A 656 20.80 21.67 -27.52
CA VAL A 656 22.05 22.24 -28.05
C VAL A 656 22.16 23.73 -27.72
N ARG A 657 21.08 24.51 -27.91
CA ARG A 657 21.06 25.93 -27.59
C ARG A 657 21.34 26.21 -26.12
N GLU A 658 20.67 25.51 -25.22
CA GLU A 658 20.84 25.67 -23.79
C GLU A 658 22.23 25.25 -23.31
N LEU A 659 22.80 24.17 -23.89
CA LEU A 659 24.18 23.76 -23.60
C LEU A 659 25.22 24.78 -24.11
N ARG A 660 25.04 25.31 -25.31
CA ARG A 660 25.92 26.40 -25.82
C ARG A 660 25.89 27.60 -24.88
N GLY A 661 24.70 28.02 -24.44
CA GLY A 661 24.57 29.10 -23.47
C GLY A 661 25.23 28.85 -22.13
N LEU A 662 25.32 27.56 -21.69
CA LEU A 662 26.08 27.17 -20.50
C LEU A 662 27.60 27.13 -20.73
N LEU A 663 28.03 26.82 -21.94
CA LEU A 663 29.44 26.68 -22.30
C LEU A 663 30.11 28.01 -22.62
N GLU A 664 29.32 29.00 -23.06
CA GLU A 664 29.79 30.36 -23.45
C GLU A 664 29.68 31.39 -22.33
N GLY A 665 28.84 31.17 -21.33
CA GLY A 665 28.69 31.96 -20.11
C GLY A 665 29.48 31.36 -18.96
#